data_a0c85012f9685028de29d2904fa5a44d
#
_entry.id   a0c85012f9685028de29d2904fa5a44d
#
_cell.length_a   1.000
_cell.length_b   1.000
_cell.length_c   1.000
_cell.angle_alpha   90.00
_cell.angle_beta   90.00
_cell.angle_gamma   90.00
#
_symmetry.space_group_name_H-M   'P 1'
#
loop_
_entity.id
_entity.type
_entity.pdbx_description
1 polymer ?
#
loop_
_entity_poly.entity_id
_entity_poly.type
_entity_poly.pdbx_seq_one_letter_code
_entity_poly.pdbx_strand_id
1 'polypeptide(L)'
;MFTGRVFFSIIQFIMKKLFLLFSIIIFCSAHFFAYDGVMAGEKDLKIIQTEHFDIIYPERGKDCAAIIAANCEAFYTELSELYSPDYDFRLPVTISTTYQGMNAYFSPAPFNHIVVFANQPETSMDVFTNEYLWIFKHELTHAFNYNLKNQFWHNLSAVLGDSYTGGLFANTPFIYEGLAVRTESLGDEGRANDEETLQLIRQAKIEGAFPNFAQVQGAMDTTPGLTASYVFGGYFWQWLTEKYGNEKYTEYLKGCNNLKSIFYARYFNKVFGITFVDAWNNFYDEITVPQIAANPADNDFCDYLLDEHNISRYTALCSSSQGIYYYDPYKSGIFSLEQQYRVIDDNTLFNMSISSDDRYLVTEGYDYSTRVLRTIIRVYDLQDNSRIVFEDYGASAGTVIKNEHGYFIVYFKYDGENGPRNGSIVIAPLESGVQPVDLALGFGNHVFSICDGGDGNAYFLYKNGLKDYICSLAVDCTEDELKAELRVEIDFNEQSEIKRRLNGISVSNGKIIFSYTDKDTLMRFGIAEREYEVASDDKTNLDDKGARYKIKLMSHDLSGGVYSPALFANENELAYIGKFYRGNQMFKLAINQMEFEETTVNASSASFSCIHYPGDSESSVRYEIENPAKLNPDITVLEGSREVTAADLIRKGTFVPVSLVTGKTPDERNNALIDSSMLLGASYISASPWTYPLYMISGGYSLLNNNFGGMFSLNGSTDTNAFNYSITTQAEGDNDGFKNAFGELGVSSSLPIGGLFNFTMSGNLSVYYGRLNLIPVGDGSNTGDESGAAPDEDVEDTTTPVTPALLEGGGLGFLPTISASAGFSNLHSNNSGTYENAGFKLQLQYIRKPKFENVGLYGSVTIPRLLPVRDNKNWMTYNLPVTLESALFTSEDYFLQAGVSLVLFSTNIQYAAIKFPYLYFNRFSVSASYVAKIGVDKEKTKSWAVLQAKDYLEYLKNEKCIYNDEIALNLSFKLTPNIGGLAQSNFAVTVVSSFMYRPCPAPEQKNFEFKVGSSIALY
;
A
#
# COMPACT_ATOMS: atom_id res chain seq x y z
N MET A 1 -49.18 -22.71 18.26
CA MET A 1 -48.65 -21.53 19.00
C MET A 1 -47.16 -21.63 19.32
N PHE A 2 -46.58 -22.81 19.45
CA PHE A 2 -45.15 -23.01 19.78
C PHE A 2 -44.19 -22.69 18.60
N THR A 3 -44.58 -23.02 17.38
CA THR A 3 -43.75 -22.81 16.16
C THR A 3 -43.62 -21.34 15.75
N GLY A 4 -44.61 -20.48 16.05
CA GLY A 4 -44.53 -19.05 15.71
C GLY A 4 -43.54 -18.28 16.60
N ARG A 5 -43.41 -18.62 17.89
CA ARG A 5 -42.48 -17.95 18.79
C ARG A 5 -41.01 -18.26 18.49
N VAL A 6 -40.73 -19.52 18.13
CA VAL A 6 -39.39 -19.95 17.75
C VAL A 6 -38.95 -19.29 16.42
N PHE A 7 -39.87 -19.23 15.46
CA PHE A 7 -39.62 -18.57 14.17
C PHE A 7 -39.40 -17.06 14.33
N PHE A 8 -40.18 -16.41 15.18
CA PHE A 8 -40.00 -14.99 15.49
C PHE A 8 -38.69 -14.71 16.25
N SER A 9 -38.28 -15.61 17.17
CA SER A 9 -36.99 -15.50 17.87
C SER A 9 -35.79 -15.71 16.93
N ILE A 10 -35.90 -16.62 15.95
CA ILE A 10 -34.88 -16.84 14.94
C ILE A 10 -34.77 -15.62 14.01
N ILE A 11 -35.89 -15.08 13.54
CA ILE A 11 -35.89 -13.87 12.71
C ILE A 11 -35.28 -12.69 13.51
N GLN A 12 -35.68 -12.52 14.75
CA GLN A 12 -35.15 -11.44 15.60
C GLN A 12 -33.65 -11.63 15.88
N PHE A 13 -33.17 -12.86 16.01
CA PHE A 13 -31.76 -13.19 16.15
C PHE A 13 -30.98 -12.92 14.86
N ILE A 14 -31.55 -13.29 13.71
CA ILE A 14 -30.94 -13.03 12.40
C ILE A 14 -30.95 -11.52 12.11
N MET A 15 -32.02 -10.82 12.40
CA MET A 15 -32.12 -9.37 12.26
C MET A 15 -31.10 -8.62 13.16
N LYS A 16 -30.94 -9.08 14.41
CA LYS A 16 -29.92 -8.52 15.32
C LYS A 16 -28.48 -8.76 14.79
N LYS A 17 -28.20 -9.94 14.24
CA LYS A 17 -26.88 -10.22 13.64
C LYS A 17 -26.67 -9.48 12.33
N LEU A 18 -27.68 -9.34 11.50
CA LEU A 18 -27.61 -8.54 10.28
C LEU A 18 -27.45 -7.04 10.60
N PHE A 19 -28.14 -6.53 11.62
CA PHE A 19 -27.99 -5.17 12.09
C PHE A 19 -26.59 -4.93 12.69
N LEU A 20 -26.08 -5.89 13.47
CA LEU A 20 -24.72 -5.85 14.00
C LEU A 20 -23.67 -5.89 12.86
N LEU A 21 -23.86 -6.76 11.87
CA LEU A 21 -23.00 -6.84 10.68
C LEU A 21 -23.04 -5.55 9.87
N PHE A 22 -24.24 -4.97 9.68
CA PHE A 22 -24.43 -3.69 8.98
C PHE A 22 -23.80 -2.52 9.76
N SER A 23 -23.90 -2.55 11.07
CA SER A 23 -23.26 -1.57 11.96
C SER A 23 -21.74 -1.67 11.96
N ILE A 24 -21.20 -2.89 11.94
CA ILE A 24 -19.76 -3.15 11.80
C ILE A 24 -19.27 -2.68 10.42
N ILE A 25 -20.05 -2.89 9.38
CA ILE A 25 -19.75 -2.45 8.02
C ILE A 25 -19.62 -0.92 7.95
N ILE A 26 -20.60 -0.20 8.53
CA ILE A 26 -20.54 1.28 8.59
C ILE A 26 -19.35 1.76 9.44
N PHE A 27 -19.09 1.10 10.55
CA PHE A 27 -17.98 1.43 11.44
C PHE A 27 -16.62 1.19 10.78
N CYS A 28 -16.46 0.06 10.09
CA CYS A 28 -15.24 -0.25 9.35
C CYS A 28 -14.99 0.79 8.26
N SER A 29 -16.00 1.18 7.48
CA SER A 29 -15.81 2.21 6.45
C SER A 29 -15.39 3.57 7.02
N ALA A 30 -15.74 3.92 8.23
CA ALA A 30 -15.31 5.17 8.86
C ALA A 30 -13.86 5.14 9.39
N HIS A 31 -13.27 3.96 9.62
CA HIS A 31 -11.88 3.83 10.09
C HIS A 31 -10.84 3.73 8.97
N PHE A 32 -11.26 3.49 7.73
CA PHE A 32 -10.35 3.24 6.61
C PHE A 32 -9.71 4.49 6.02
N PHE A 33 -10.12 5.66 6.41
CA PHE A 33 -9.72 6.92 5.78
C PHE A 33 -8.78 7.75 6.65
N ALA A 34 -8.18 7.17 7.68
CA ALA A 34 -7.16 7.83 8.47
C ALA A 34 -5.79 7.69 7.79
N TYR A 35 -5.55 8.49 6.75
CA TYR A 35 -4.20 8.76 6.31
C TYR A 35 -3.53 9.66 7.33
N ASP A 36 -2.33 9.27 7.76
CA ASP A 36 -1.53 10.05 8.69
C ASP A 36 -1.16 11.40 8.08
N GLY A 37 -1.70 12.46 8.65
CA GLY A 37 -1.27 13.84 8.49
C GLY A 37 -0.86 14.31 7.09
N VAL A 38 -1.81 14.40 6.16
CA VAL A 38 -1.60 14.83 4.77
C VAL A 38 -0.93 16.20 4.64
N MET A 39 -0.93 17.02 5.70
CA MET A 39 -0.39 18.38 5.72
C MET A 39 0.61 18.56 6.86
N ALA A 40 1.29 17.50 7.26
CA ALA A 40 2.27 17.55 8.35
C ALA A 40 3.38 18.57 8.07
N GLY A 41 3.58 19.48 9.01
CA GLY A 41 4.60 20.53 8.93
C GLY A 41 4.29 21.69 7.99
N GLU A 42 3.20 21.64 7.24
CA GLU A 42 2.82 22.73 6.34
C GLU A 42 2.17 23.89 7.10
N LYS A 43 2.58 25.09 6.76
CA LYS A 43 2.13 26.35 7.35
C LYS A 43 1.57 27.28 6.28
N ASP A 44 0.93 28.34 6.72
CA ASP A 44 0.47 29.43 5.86
C ASP A 44 -0.39 28.92 4.67
N LEU A 45 -1.37 28.05 5.02
CA LEU A 45 -2.26 27.46 4.05
C LEU A 45 -3.18 28.52 3.42
N LYS A 46 -3.33 28.41 2.11
CA LYS A 46 -4.21 29.26 1.30
C LYS A 46 -5.36 28.45 0.71
N ILE A 47 -6.44 29.14 0.37
CA ILE A 47 -7.61 28.52 -0.24
C ILE A 47 -8.07 29.36 -1.44
N ILE A 48 -8.33 28.65 -2.55
CA ILE A 48 -9.04 29.17 -3.72
C ILE A 48 -10.45 28.59 -3.70
N GLN A 49 -11.44 29.45 -3.90
CA GLN A 49 -12.84 29.02 -3.96
C GLN A 49 -13.39 29.21 -5.36
N THR A 50 -13.85 28.13 -5.97
CA THR A 50 -14.59 28.13 -7.22
C THR A 50 -16.07 27.80 -6.95
N GLU A 51 -16.89 27.59 -7.98
CA GLU A 51 -18.30 27.25 -7.81
C GLU A 51 -18.50 25.92 -7.08
N HIS A 52 -17.71 24.90 -7.46
CA HIS A 52 -17.88 23.53 -6.92
C HIS A 52 -16.72 23.08 -6.02
N PHE A 53 -15.64 23.88 -5.87
CA PHE A 53 -14.46 23.42 -5.14
C PHE A 53 -13.94 24.45 -4.13
N ASP A 54 -13.36 23.91 -3.02
CA ASP A 54 -12.49 24.63 -2.09
C ASP A 54 -11.08 24.04 -2.19
N ILE A 55 -10.18 24.67 -2.94
CA ILE A 55 -8.81 24.15 -3.17
C ILE A 55 -7.90 24.71 -2.09
N ILE A 56 -7.41 23.85 -1.20
CA ILE A 56 -6.55 24.19 -0.06
C ILE A 56 -5.14 23.72 -0.37
N TYR A 57 -4.17 24.61 -0.23
CA TYR A 57 -2.79 24.32 -0.60
C TYR A 57 -1.76 25.07 0.24
N PRO A 58 -0.55 24.49 0.47
CA PRO A 58 0.62 25.20 0.98
C PRO A 58 1.35 25.96 -0.13
N GLU A 59 2.24 26.87 0.20
CA GLU A 59 3.03 27.63 -0.81
C GLU A 59 3.78 26.69 -1.78
N ARG A 60 4.35 25.59 -1.28
CA ARG A 60 5.05 24.59 -2.11
C ARG A 60 4.14 23.88 -3.13
N GLY A 61 2.84 23.81 -2.87
CA GLY A 61 1.83 23.19 -3.75
C GLY A 61 1.13 24.17 -4.69
N LYS A 62 1.57 25.44 -4.75
CA LYS A 62 0.87 26.50 -5.48
C LYS A 62 0.65 26.19 -6.96
N ASP A 63 1.62 25.57 -7.59
CA ASP A 63 1.57 25.32 -9.03
C ASP A 63 0.57 24.21 -9.37
N CYS A 64 0.55 23.14 -8.57
CA CYS A 64 -0.47 22.09 -8.68
C CYS A 64 -1.88 22.69 -8.42
N ALA A 65 -1.99 23.55 -7.40
CA ALA A 65 -3.25 24.24 -7.09
C ALA A 65 -3.70 25.15 -8.25
N ALA A 66 -2.79 25.89 -8.88
CA ALA A 66 -3.10 26.73 -10.02
C ALA A 66 -3.60 25.92 -11.24
N ILE A 67 -2.90 24.83 -11.57
CA ILE A 67 -3.31 23.93 -12.67
C ILE A 67 -4.70 23.37 -12.41
N ILE A 68 -4.96 22.86 -11.21
CA ILE A 68 -6.26 22.28 -10.86
C ILE A 68 -7.34 23.39 -10.86
N ALA A 69 -7.09 24.54 -10.24
CA ALA A 69 -8.06 25.63 -10.15
C ALA A 69 -8.47 26.18 -11.52
N ALA A 70 -7.53 26.25 -12.47
CA ALA A 70 -7.81 26.70 -13.82
C ALA A 70 -8.72 25.72 -14.63
N ASN A 71 -8.76 24.43 -14.25
CA ASN A 71 -9.41 23.39 -15.06
C ASN A 71 -10.56 22.65 -14.34
N CYS A 72 -10.67 22.77 -13.01
CA CYS A 72 -11.58 21.96 -12.21
C CYS A 72 -13.07 22.11 -12.61
N GLU A 73 -13.51 23.33 -12.92
CA GLU A 73 -14.91 23.59 -13.33
C GLU A 73 -15.22 23.04 -14.72
N ALA A 74 -14.24 23.05 -15.64
CA ALA A 74 -14.39 22.43 -16.95
C ALA A 74 -14.58 20.91 -16.82
N PHE A 75 -13.79 20.25 -15.96
CA PHE A 75 -13.96 18.83 -15.68
C PHE A 75 -15.27 18.52 -14.96
N TYR A 76 -15.70 19.39 -14.03
CA TYR A 76 -17.00 19.22 -13.39
C TYR A 76 -18.12 19.26 -14.42
N THR A 77 -18.07 20.21 -15.37
CA THR A 77 -19.04 20.33 -16.45
C THR A 77 -19.02 19.09 -17.36
N GLU A 78 -17.83 18.67 -17.81
CA GLU A 78 -17.66 17.47 -18.65
C GLU A 78 -18.26 16.22 -17.99
N LEU A 79 -17.96 15.99 -16.71
CA LEU A 79 -18.45 14.82 -15.98
C LEU A 79 -19.95 14.93 -15.66
N SER A 80 -20.46 16.15 -15.46
CA SER A 80 -21.90 16.40 -15.31
C SER A 80 -22.69 16.05 -16.57
N GLU A 81 -22.15 16.41 -17.74
CA GLU A 81 -22.73 16.02 -19.02
C GLU A 81 -22.68 14.50 -19.23
N LEU A 82 -21.53 13.89 -18.88
CA LEU A 82 -21.29 12.45 -19.07
C LEU A 82 -22.17 11.57 -18.18
N TYR A 83 -22.34 11.92 -16.91
CA TYR A 83 -23.02 11.09 -15.91
C TYR A 83 -24.38 11.64 -15.47
N SER A 84 -24.70 12.88 -15.83
CA SER A 84 -25.98 13.54 -15.55
C SER A 84 -26.46 13.34 -14.11
N PRO A 85 -25.72 13.81 -13.07
CA PRO A 85 -26.16 13.71 -11.68
C PRO A 85 -27.49 14.45 -11.48
N ASP A 86 -28.32 13.95 -10.55
CA ASP A 86 -29.60 14.60 -10.25
C ASP A 86 -29.42 15.83 -9.32
N TYR A 87 -28.26 15.99 -8.69
CA TYR A 87 -27.93 17.06 -7.74
C TYR A 87 -26.48 17.48 -7.90
N ASP A 88 -26.24 18.79 -7.84
CA ASP A 88 -24.89 19.34 -7.77
C ASP A 88 -24.27 19.10 -6.38
N PHE A 89 -22.95 19.10 -6.33
CA PHE A 89 -22.22 18.94 -5.08
C PHE A 89 -20.96 19.83 -5.08
N ARG A 90 -20.51 20.18 -3.90
CA ARG A 90 -19.28 20.93 -3.67
C ARG A 90 -18.40 20.16 -2.71
N LEU A 91 -17.07 20.18 -2.93
CA LEU A 91 -16.13 19.46 -2.07
C LEU A 91 -14.79 20.21 -1.93
N PRO A 92 -14.08 20.01 -0.81
CA PRO A 92 -12.72 20.46 -0.66
C PRO A 92 -11.75 19.56 -1.45
N VAL A 93 -10.72 20.19 -2.00
CA VAL A 93 -9.57 19.57 -2.64
C VAL A 93 -8.32 20.01 -1.88
N THR A 94 -7.64 19.10 -1.23
CA THR A 94 -6.44 19.40 -0.45
C THR A 94 -5.21 19.00 -1.24
N ILE A 95 -4.30 19.94 -1.48
CA ILE A 95 -3.01 19.70 -2.12
C ILE A 95 -1.97 19.45 -1.03
N SER A 96 -1.39 18.27 -1.02
CA SER A 96 -0.34 17.87 -0.08
C SER A 96 1.00 17.75 -0.77
N THR A 97 2.05 18.22 -0.11
CA THR A 97 3.45 18.11 -0.57
C THR A 97 4.29 17.24 0.36
N THR A 98 3.65 16.57 1.32
CA THR A 98 4.35 15.82 2.36
C THR A 98 4.64 14.36 1.99
N TYR A 99 3.98 13.83 0.99
CA TYR A 99 4.19 12.48 0.48
C TYR A 99 4.97 12.52 -0.84
N GLN A 100 5.93 11.63 -1.02
CA GLN A 100 6.87 11.73 -2.14
C GLN A 100 6.48 10.96 -3.40
N GLY A 101 5.50 10.09 -3.34
CA GLY A 101 4.90 9.52 -4.53
C GLY A 101 3.73 10.37 -5.00
N MET A 102 3.57 10.58 -6.29
CA MET A 102 2.33 11.13 -6.83
C MET A 102 1.20 10.16 -6.55
N ASN A 103 0.18 10.63 -5.88
CA ASN A 103 -1.03 9.87 -5.59
C ASN A 103 -2.19 10.83 -5.33
N ALA A 104 -3.40 10.31 -5.32
CA ALA A 104 -4.55 11.02 -4.83
C ALA A 104 -5.57 10.04 -4.27
N TYR A 105 -6.56 10.56 -3.58
CA TYR A 105 -7.72 9.79 -3.22
C TYR A 105 -8.96 10.68 -3.07
N PHE A 106 -10.10 10.15 -3.42
CA PHE A 106 -11.40 10.65 -3.02
C PHE A 106 -11.91 9.87 -1.81
N SER A 107 -12.49 10.54 -0.84
CA SER A 107 -13.19 9.91 0.27
C SER A 107 -14.57 10.51 0.50
N PRO A 108 -15.62 9.68 0.62
CA PRO A 108 -16.93 10.15 1.03
C PRO A 108 -17.09 10.29 2.56
N ALA A 109 -16.06 9.89 3.34
CA ALA A 109 -16.12 9.89 4.79
C ALA A 109 -14.90 10.62 5.40
N PRO A 110 -15.09 11.39 6.47
CA PRO A 110 -16.35 11.71 7.13
C PRO A 110 -17.23 12.70 6.34
N PHE A 111 -16.75 13.25 5.26
CA PHE A 111 -17.41 14.11 4.27
C PHE A 111 -16.73 13.94 2.90
N ASN A 112 -17.39 14.30 1.82
CA ASN A 112 -16.80 14.27 0.49
C ASN A 112 -15.57 15.16 0.40
N HIS A 113 -14.41 14.60 0.04
CA HIS A 113 -13.18 15.37 -0.20
C HIS A 113 -12.22 14.63 -1.14
N ILE A 114 -11.36 15.39 -1.78
CA ILE A 114 -10.22 14.90 -2.57
C ILE A 114 -8.92 15.37 -1.89
N VAL A 115 -7.93 14.50 -1.84
CA VAL A 115 -6.55 14.85 -1.49
C VAL A 115 -5.67 14.49 -2.69
N VAL A 116 -4.83 15.45 -3.10
CA VAL A 116 -3.85 15.27 -4.17
C VAL A 116 -2.45 15.42 -3.58
N PHE A 117 -1.64 14.39 -3.68
CA PHE A 117 -0.22 14.44 -3.35
C PHE A 117 0.54 14.97 -4.57
N ALA A 118 0.93 16.24 -4.50
CA ALA A 118 1.55 16.96 -5.60
C ALA A 118 3.03 16.59 -5.69
N ASN A 119 3.32 15.48 -6.35
CA ASN A 119 4.68 15.00 -6.56
C ASN A 119 4.87 14.42 -7.97
N GLN A 120 6.07 13.97 -8.27
CA GLN A 120 6.36 13.34 -9.56
C GLN A 120 5.69 11.96 -9.65
N PRO A 121 5.07 11.63 -10.78
CA PRO A 121 4.50 10.31 -11.00
C PRO A 121 5.59 9.25 -11.12
N GLU A 122 5.26 8.05 -10.71
CA GLU A 122 6.04 6.86 -11.07
C GLU A 122 5.92 6.60 -12.57
N THR A 123 6.94 6.00 -13.18
CA THR A 123 7.02 5.76 -14.64
C THR A 123 5.83 5.00 -15.21
N SER A 124 5.18 4.16 -14.42
CA SER A 124 3.97 3.42 -14.81
C SER A 124 2.72 4.29 -14.99
N MET A 125 2.76 5.54 -14.54
CA MET A 125 1.64 6.49 -14.62
C MET A 125 1.80 7.54 -15.72
N ASP A 126 2.84 7.40 -16.53
CA ASP A 126 3.26 8.38 -17.54
C ASP A 126 2.44 8.32 -18.84
N VAL A 127 1.13 8.23 -18.73
CA VAL A 127 0.22 8.10 -19.89
C VAL A 127 -0.62 9.36 -20.15
N PHE A 128 -0.16 10.49 -19.63
CA PHE A 128 -0.89 11.77 -19.69
C PHE A 128 0.00 12.94 -20.07
N THR A 129 -0.61 13.92 -20.71
CA THR A 129 0.06 15.19 -21.04
C THR A 129 0.29 16.03 -19.78
N ASN A 130 -0.64 15.98 -18.82
CA ASN A 130 -0.52 16.66 -17.53
C ASN A 130 -1.08 15.77 -16.42
N GLU A 131 -0.20 15.25 -15.60
CA GLU A 131 -0.50 14.24 -14.58
C GLU A 131 -1.36 14.79 -13.43
N TYR A 132 -1.22 16.10 -13.08
CA TYR A 132 -2.06 16.71 -12.03
C TYR A 132 -3.52 16.84 -12.47
N LEU A 133 -3.75 17.16 -13.72
CA LEU A 133 -5.12 17.23 -14.28
C LEU A 133 -5.73 15.83 -14.35
N TRP A 134 -4.92 14.86 -14.77
CA TRP A 134 -5.39 13.50 -14.87
C TRP A 134 -5.78 12.92 -13.51
N ILE A 135 -4.89 12.99 -12.50
CA ILE A 135 -5.15 12.39 -11.19
C ILE A 135 -6.34 13.08 -10.51
N PHE A 136 -6.48 14.40 -10.71
CA PHE A 136 -7.64 15.14 -10.25
C PHE A 136 -8.94 14.68 -10.94
N LYS A 137 -8.93 14.51 -12.26
CA LYS A 137 -10.08 14.01 -13.03
C LYS A 137 -10.49 12.61 -12.61
N HIS A 138 -9.51 11.74 -12.33
CA HIS A 138 -9.72 10.39 -11.78
C HIS A 138 -10.49 10.46 -10.45
N GLU A 139 -10.01 11.23 -9.48
CA GLU A 139 -10.64 11.35 -8.17
C GLU A 139 -11.99 12.09 -8.24
N LEU A 140 -12.12 13.07 -9.11
CA LEU A 140 -13.39 13.72 -9.35
C LEU A 140 -14.43 12.74 -9.93
N THR A 141 -13.99 11.77 -10.73
CA THR A 141 -14.88 10.71 -11.24
C THR A 141 -15.42 9.84 -10.10
N HIS A 142 -14.61 9.53 -9.10
CA HIS A 142 -15.11 8.87 -7.89
C HIS A 142 -16.13 9.72 -7.15
N ALA A 143 -15.88 11.02 -7.01
CA ALA A 143 -16.82 11.95 -6.41
C ALA A 143 -18.17 11.96 -7.15
N PHE A 144 -18.14 12.01 -8.49
CA PHE A 144 -19.35 11.89 -9.30
C PHE A 144 -20.06 10.58 -9.06
N ASN A 145 -19.34 9.45 -9.11
CA ASN A 145 -19.93 8.13 -8.88
C ASN A 145 -20.68 8.08 -7.54
N TYR A 146 -20.07 8.49 -6.44
CA TYR A 146 -20.71 8.47 -5.12
C TYR A 146 -21.85 9.49 -4.98
N ASN A 147 -21.87 10.52 -5.81
CA ASN A 147 -22.94 11.53 -5.83
C ASN A 147 -24.03 11.31 -6.89
N LEU A 148 -24.02 10.18 -7.62
CA LEU A 148 -25.18 9.74 -8.44
C LEU A 148 -26.32 9.27 -7.53
N LYS A 149 -26.78 10.12 -6.62
CA LYS A 149 -27.77 9.86 -5.57
C LYS A 149 -29.17 10.13 -6.10
N ASN A 150 -30.13 9.26 -5.82
CA ASN A 150 -31.54 9.60 -5.97
C ASN A 150 -32.05 10.47 -4.80
N GLN A 151 -33.27 10.91 -4.84
CA GLN A 151 -33.89 11.76 -3.82
C GLN A 151 -33.80 11.17 -2.40
N PHE A 152 -33.91 9.84 -2.24
CA PHE A 152 -33.79 9.18 -0.94
C PHE A 152 -32.39 9.36 -0.36
N TRP A 153 -31.36 8.98 -1.14
CA TRP A 153 -29.98 9.09 -0.69
C TRP A 153 -29.52 10.53 -0.54
N HIS A 154 -29.99 11.42 -1.40
CA HIS A 154 -29.72 12.86 -1.28
C HIS A 154 -30.26 13.41 0.05
N ASN A 155 -31.53 13.17 0.36
CA ASN A 155 -32.13 13.63 1.62
C ASN A 155 -31.43 12.99 2.84
N LEU A 156 -31.09 11.71 2.76
CA LEU A 156 -30.42 11.01 3.85
C LEU A 156 -29.03 11.59 4.10
N SER A 157 -28.25 11.82 3.03
CA SER A 157 -26.90 12.42 3.15
C SER A 157 -26.96 13.88 3.61
N ALA A 158 -28.02 14.61 3.27
CA ALA A 158 -28.21 15.99 3.74
C ALA A 158 -28.35 16.06 5.27
N VAL A 159 -28.91 15.01 5.89
CA VAL A 159 -29.12 14.93 7.35
C VAL A 159 -27.97 14.22 8.07
N LEU A 160 -27.56 13.06 7.54
CA LEU A 160 -26.64 12.16 8.24
C LEU A 160 -25.18 12.29 7.81
N GLY A 161 -24.90 12.98 6.69
CA GLY A 161 -23.57 13.19 6.15
C GLY A 161 -23.33 12.53 4.79
N ASP A 162 -22.30 12.98 4.09
CA ASP A 162 -22.02 12.62 2.68
C ASP A 162 -21.75 11.14 2.47
N SER A 163 -21.27 10.44 3.49
CA SER A 163 -21.01 8.99 3.47
C SER A 163 -22.28 8.16 3.20
N TYR A 164 -23.47 8.73 3.35
CA TYR A 164 -24.71 8.02 3.06
C TYR A 164 -25.01 8.05 1.57
N THR A 165 -24.44 7.07 0.90
CA THR A 165 -24.67 6.80 -0.53
C THR A 165 -24.81 5.30 -0.76
N GLY A 166 -25.70 4.90 -1.66
CA GLY A 166 -25.85 3.50 -2.03
C GLY A 166 -24.58 2.92 -2.66
N GLY A 167 -23.79 3.75 -3.35
CA GLY A 167 -22.52 3.35 -3.96
C GLY A 167 -21.49 2.85 -2.95
N LEU A 168 -21.39 3.47 -1.78
CA LEU A 168 -20.47 3.04 -0.74
C LEU A 168 -20.70 1.57 -0.32
N PHE A 169 -21.95 1.13 -0.31
CA PHE A 169 -22.31 -0.22 0.11
C PHE A 169 -22.32 -1.24 -1.02
N ALA A 170 -22.41 -0.78 -2.25
CA ALA A 170 -22.75 -1.64 -3.37
C ALA A 170 -21.69 -1.70 -4.47
N ASN A 171 -20.85 -0.68 -4.60
CA ASN A 171 -19.83 -0.64 -5.64
C ASN A 171 -18.55 -1.33 -5.18
N THR A 172 -18.07 -2.27 -5.99
CA THR A 172 -16.77 -2.95 -5.78
C THR A 172 -15.65 -2.12 -6.41
N PRO A 173 -14.37 -2.36 -6.06
CA PRO A 173 -13.22 -1.75 -6.72
C PRO A 173 -13.28 -1.85 -8.26
N PHE A 174 -13.68 -3.00 -8.78
CA PHE A 174 -13.85 -3.19 -10.22
C PHE A 174 -14.83 -2.20 -10.86
N ILE A 175 -15.88 -1.80 -10.13
CA ILE A 175 -16.88 -0.83 -10.63
C ILE A 175 -16.30 0.57 -10.55
N TYR A 176 -15.85 1.02 -9.39
CA TYR A 176 -15.50 2.43 -9.24
C TYR A 176 -14.09 2.78 -9.74
N GLU A 177 -13.09 1.88 -9.58
CA GLU A 177 -11.76 2.10 -10.14
C GLU A 177 -11.76 1.92 -11.67
N GLY A 178 -12.45 0.89 -12.15
CA GLY A 178 -12.62 0.70 -13.58
C GLY A 178 -13.38 1.86 -14.26
N LEU A 179 -14.37 2.45 -13.57
CA LEU A 179 -15.04 3.67 -14.01
C LEU A 179 -14.06 4.84 -14.16
N ALA A 180 -13.21 5.05 -13.15
CA ALA A 180 -12.26 6.16 -13.15
C ALA A 180 -11.21 5.98 -14.25
N VAL A 181 -10.64 4.76 -14.39
CA VAL A 181 -9.69 4.45 -15.47
C VAL A 181 -10.33 4.62 -16.86
N ARG A 182 -11.58 4.18 -17.05
CA ARG A 182 -12.30 4.45 -18.29
C ARG A 182 -12.46 5.95 -18.54
N THR A 183 -12.82 6.72 -17.53
CA THR A 183 -13.10 8.16 -17.67
C THR A 183 -11.84 8.96 -17.98
N GLU A 184 -10.72 8.63 -17.34
CA GLU A 184 -9.43 9.25 -17.67
C GLU A 184 -8.97 8.91 -19.09
N SER A 185 -9.47 7.80 -19.64
CA SER A 185 -9.08 7.30 -20.98
C SER A 185 -10.06 7.71 -22.09
N LEU A 186 -10.95 8.65 -21.81
CA LEU A 186 -11.78 9.26 -22.87
C LEU A 186 -10.91 10.19 -23.73
N GLY A 187 -10.63 9.77 -24.93
CA GLY A 187 -9.69 10.44 -25.84
C GLY A 187 -8.47 9.55 -26.13
N ASP A 188 -7.31 10.18 -26.30
CA ASP A 188 -6.07 9.50 -26.69
C ASP A 188 -5.12 9.23 -25.50
N GLU A 189 -5.43 9.75 -24.34
CA GLU A 189 -4.66 9.61 -23.10
C GLU A 189 -5.28 8.54 -22.19
N GLY A 190 -4.59 8.17 -21.15
CA GLY A 190 -5.12 7.31 -20.10
C GLY A 190 -4.70 5.86 -20.18
N ARG A 191 -4.80 5.21 -19.02
CA ARG A 191 -4.31 3.83 -18.83
C ARG A 191 -5.01 2.80 -19.71
N ALA A 192 -6.28 3.01 -20.05
CA ALA A 192 -7.00 2.10 -20.94
C ALA A 192 -6.66 2.30 -22.43
N ASN A 193 -5.81 3.27 -22.78
CA ASN A 193 -5.25 3.49 -24.12
C ASN A 193 -3.74 3.17 -24.20
N ASP A 194 -3.17 2.66 -23.10
CA ASP A 194 -1.74 2.40 -22.99
C ASP A 194 -1.40 0.92 -23.24
N GLU A 195 -0.48 0.67 -24.16
CA GLU A 195 -0.08 -0.67 -24.55
C GLU A 195 0.68 -1.40 -23.43
N GLU A 196 1.47 -0.70 -22.60
CA GLU A 196 2.17 -1.31 -21.47
C GLU A 196 1.17 -1.76 -20.39
N THR A 197 0.16 -0.95 -20.11
CA THR A 197 -0.93 -1.33 -19.17
C THR A 197 -1.73 -2.52 -19.72
N LEU A 198 -2.03 -2.52 -21.01
CA LEU A 198 -2.74 -3.63 -21.68
C LEU A 198 -1.91 -4.94 -21.68
N GLN A 199 -0.59 -4.83 -21.58
CA GLN A 199 0.28 -6.00 -21.51
C GLN A 199 -0.08 -6.94 -20.34
N LEU A 200 -0.48 -6.42 -19.16
CA LEU A 200 -0.91 -7.26 -18.04
C LEU A 200 -2.11 -8.16 -18.43
N ILE A 201 -3.06 -7.61 -19.19
CA ILE A 201 -4.25 -8.35 -19.66
C ILE A 201 -3.85 -9.40 -20.69
N ARG A 202 -3.01 -9.02 -21.67
CA ARG A 202 -2.50 -9.94 -22.71
C ARG A 202 -1.69 -11.06 -22.06
N GLN A 203 -0.82 -10.72 -21.12
CA GLN A 203 0.02 -11.69 -20.43
C GLN A 203 -0.81 -12.68 -19.60
N ALA A 204 -1.84 -12.22 -18.91
CA ALA A 204 -2.77 -13.10 -18.20
C ALA A 204 -3.46 -14.11 -19.15
N LYS A 205 -3.80 -13.67 -20.39
CA LYS A 205 -4.39 -14.54 -21.41
C LYS A 205 -3.37 -15.54 -21.97
N ILE A 206 -2.14 -15.11 -22.25
CA ILE A 206 -1.05 -15.97 -22.75
C ILE A 206 -0.72 -17.08 -21.74
N GLU A 207 -0.60 -16.75 -20.46
CA GLU A 207 -0.31 -17.71 -19.38
C GLU A 207 -1.50 -18.62 -19.03
N GLY A 208 -2.70 -18.37 -19.57
CA GLY A 208 -3.92 -19.04 -19.13
C GLY A 208 -4.29 -18.73 -17.67
N ALA A 209 -3.81 -17.59 -17.16
CA ALA A 209 -4.03 -17.10 -15.81
C ALA A 209 -5.07 -15.97 -15.76
N PHE A 210 -5.84 -15.79 -16.82
CA PHE A 210 -6.84 -14.73 -16.90
C PHE A 210 -7.83 -14.83 -15.72
N PRO A 211 -7.99 -13.77 -14.93
CA PRO A 211 -8.81 -13.81 -13.73
C PRO A 211 -10.27 -14.05 -14.06
N ASN A 212 -10.93 -14.85 -13.26
CA ASN A 212 -12.36 -14.93 -13.36
C ASN A 212 -13.03 -13.66 -12.79
N PHE A 213 -14.29 -13.48 -13.12
CA PHE A 213 -15.03 -12.29 -12.72
C PHE A 213 -15.01 -12.02 -11.19
N ALA A 214 -15.04 -13.07 -10.35
CA ALA A 214 -15.02 -12.89 -8.90
C ALA A 214 -13.65 -12.39 -8.40
N GLN A 215 -12.58 -12.77 -9.06
CA GLN A 215 -11.22 -12.35 -8.70
C GLN A 215 -10.97 -10.87 -8.93
N VAL A 216 -11.54 -10.29 -9.98
CA VAL A 216 -11.33 -8.86 -10.31
C VAL A 216 -12.21 -7.89 -9.52
N GLN A 217 -13.21 -8.40 -8.78
CA GLN A 217 -14.14 -7.54 -8.04
C GLN A 217 -13.51 -6.86 -6.82
N GLY A 218 -12.42 -7.37 -6.29
CA GLY A 218 -11.79 -6.84 -5.07
C GLY A 218 -10.29 -7.07 -5.02
N ALA A 219 -9.71 -6.77 -3.88
CA ALA A 219 -8.29 -6.98 -3.63
C ALA A 219 -7.95 -8.47 -3.57
N MET A 220 -6.95 -8.88 -4.34
CA MET A 220 -6.40 -10.23 -4.31
C MET A 220 -5.21 -10.29 -3.36
N ASP A 221 -5.01 -11.43 -2.70
CA ASP A 221 -3.83 -11.68 -1.85
C ASP A 221 -2.53 -11.91 -2.66
N THR A 222 -2.67 -12.09 -3.96
CA THR A 222 -1.55 -12.34 -4.88
C THR A 222 -1.42 -11.24 -5.91
N THR A 223 -0.25 -11.13 -6.52
CA THR A 223 -0.06 -10.27 -7.69
C THR A 223 -1.10 -10.62 -8.78
N PRO A 224 -1.71 -9.65 -9.43
CA PRO A 224 -1.45 -8.20 -9.37
C PRO A 224 -2.20 -7.42 -8.26
N GLY A 225 -2.87 -8.12 -7.35
CA GLY A 225 -3.55 -7.49 -6.23
C GLY A 225 -4.68 -6.56 -6.68
N LEU A 226 -4.81 -5.42 -6.02
CA LEU A 226 -5.83 -4.41 -6.34
C LEU A 226 -5.68 -3.84 -7.77
N THR A 227 -4.46 -3.81 -8.33
CA THR A 227 -4.19 -3.35 -9.70
C THR A 227 -5.07 -4.05 -10.74
N ALA A 228 -5.47 -5.31 -10.49
CA ALA A 228 -6.40 -6.02 -11.36
C ALA A 228 -7.73 -5.27 -11.55
N SER A 229 -8.25 -4.63 -10.50
CA SER A 229 -9.52 -3.89 -10.58
C SER A 229 -9.41 -2.65 -11.46
N TYR A 230 -8.27 -1.97 -11.42
CA TYR A 230 -7.97 -0.81 -12.29
C TYR A 230 -7.84 -1.23 -13.75
N VAL A 231 -6.90 -2.14 -14.01
CA VAL A 231 -6.53 -2.52 -15.38
C VAL A 231 -7.69 -3.26 -16.06
N PHE A 232 -8.12 -4.40 -15.52
CA PHE A 232 -9.21 -5.18 -16.13
C PHE A 232 -10.54 -4.43 -16.06
N GLY A 233 -10.79 -3.65 -15.00
CA GLY A 233 -11.99 -2.82 -14.88
C GLY A 233 -12.03 -1.73 -15.95
N GLY A 234 -10.95 -0.96 -16.11
CA GLY A 234 -10.85 0.11 -17.09
C GLY A 234 -11.13 -0.38 -18.51
N TYR A 235 -10.37 -1.37 -18.95
CA TYR A 235 -10.54 -1.94 -20.30
C TYR A 235 -11.88 -2.64 -20.52
N PHE A 236 -12.42 -3.34 -19.50
CA PHE A 236 -13.75 -3.98 -19.62
C PHE A 236 -14.86 -2.94 -19.76
N TRP A 237 -14.85 -1.88 -18.93
CA TRP A 237 -15.88 -0.85 -18.99
C TRP A 237 -15.76 0.00 -20.26
N GLN A 238 -14.55 0.23 -20.77
CA GLN A 238 -14.32 0.87 -22.07
C GLN A 238 -14.93 0.00 -23.18
N TRP A 239 -14.54 -1.26 -23.29
CA TRP A 239 -15.08 -2.23 -24.23
C TRP A 239 -16.61 -2.34 -24.16
N LEU A 240 -17.19 -2.37 -22.95
CA LEU A 240 -18.62 -2.48 -22.76
C LEU A 240 -19.35 -1.23 -23.26
N THR A 241 -18.82 -0.04 -22.97
CA THR A 241 -19.44 1.22 -23.39
C THR A 241 -19.33 1.47 -24.89
N GLU A 242 -18.28 1.01 -25.55
CA GLU A 242 -18.15 1.02 -26.99
C GLU A 242 -19.24 0.16 -27.66
N LYS A 243 -19.57 -0.98 -27.07
CA LYS A 243 -20.59 -1.89 -27.61
C LYS A 243 -22.03 -1.52 -27.30
N TYR A 244 -22.28 -1.05 -26.10
CA TYR A 244 -23.66 -0.86 -25.60
C TYR A 244 -24.05 0.59 -25.39
N GLY A 245 -23.11 1.51 -25.48
CA GLY A 245 -23.28 2.96 -25.33
C GLY A 245 -23.17 3.46 -23.89
N ASN A 246 -22.79 4.72 -23.77
CA ASN A 246 -22.58 5.37 -22.47
C ASN A 246 -23.88 5.56 -21.69
N GLU A 247 -25.02 5.74 -22.36
CA GLU A 247 -26.32 5.91 -21.69
C GLU A 247 -26.70 4.70 -20.83
N LYS A 248 -26.51 3.48 -21.37
CA LYS A 248 -26.74 2.24 -20.59
C LYS A 248 -25.77 2.10 -19.44
N TYR A 249 -24.52 2.49 -19.64
CA TYR A 249 -23.54 2.47 -18.59
C TYR A 249 -23.90 3.42 -17.45
N THR A 250 -24.29 4.64 -17.76
CA THR A 250 -24.76 5.63 -16.78
C THR A 250 -26.04 5.14 -16.06
N GLU A 251 -27.00 4.53 -16.78
CA GLU A 251 -28.15 3.87 -16.15
C GLU A 251 -27.72 2.79 -15.14
N TYR A 252 -26.73 1.98 -15.53
CA TYR A 252 -26.22 0.94 -14.65
C TYR A 252 -25.57 1.52 -13.39
N LEU A 253 -24.73 2.54 -13.49
CA LEU A 253 -24.09 3.22 -12.37
C LEU A 253 -25.11 3.86 -11.43
N LYS A 254 -26.08 4.62 -11.96
CA LYS A 254 -27.18 5.18 -11.16
C LYS A 254 -27.94 4.09 -10.38
N GLY A 255 -28.17 2.96 -11.00
CA GLY A 255 -28.81 1.83 -10.34
C GLY A 255 -27.94 1.20 -9.25
N CYS A 256 -26.64 1.05 -9.49
CA CYS A 256 -25.69 0.57 -8.47
C CYS A 256 -25.71 1.47 -7.25
N ASN A 257 -25.65 2.78 -7.44
CA ASN A 257 -25.74 3.76 -6.36
C ASN A 257 -27.10 3.80 -5.64
N ASN A 258 -28.10 3.10 -6.17
CA ASN A 258 -29.38 2.90 -5.54
C ASN A 258 -29.60 1.47 -5.03
N LEU A 259 -28.51 0.79 -4.63
CA LEU A 259 -28.46 -0.57 -4.09
C LEU A 259 -28.95 -1.68 -5.05
N LYS A 260 -29.20 -1.39 -6.33
CA LYS A 260 -29.61 -2.41 -7.30
C LYS A 260 -28.46 -3.39 -7.59
N SER A 261 -27.21 -2.99 -7.34
CA SER A 261 -26.03 -3.83 -7.44
C SER A 261 -25.95 -4.94 -6.38
N ILE A 262 -26.73 -4.88 -5.31
CA ILE A 262 -26.91 -6.04 -4.39
C ILE A 262 -27.38 -7.28 -5.17
N PHE A 263 -28.12 -7.07 -6.26
CA PHE A 263 -28.50 -8.10 -7.22
C PHE A 263 -27.79 -7.85 -8.57
N TYR A 264 -26.51 -7.54 -8.55
CA TYR A 264 -25.78 -6.98 -9.68
C TYR A 264 -25.92 -7.81 -10.95
N ALA A 265 -25.81 -9.13 -10.88
CA ALA A 265 -25.93 -9.99 -12.05
C ALA A 265 -27.28 -9.85 -12.75
N ARG A 266 -28.35 -9.78 -11.96
CA ARG A 266 -29.71 -9.58 -12.49
C ARG A 266 -29.91 -8.17 -13.02
N TYR A 267 -29.34 -7.17 -12.34
CA TYR A 267 -29.46 -5.79 -12.74
C TYR A 267 -28.64 -5.49 -13.98
N PHE A 268 -27.42 -6.01 -14.06
CA PHE A 268 -26.57 -5.93 -15.25
C PHE A 268 -27.28 -6.49 -16.48
N ASN A 269 -27.85 -7.71 -16.38
CA ASN A 269 -28.61 -8.33 -17.46
C ASN A 269 -29.83 -7.48 -17.87
N LYS A 270 -30.52 -6.88 -16.90
CA LYS A 270 -31.66 -5.99 -17.20
C LYS A 270 -31.25 -4.79 -18.05
N VAL A 271 -30.10 -4.18 -17.77
CA VAL A 271 -29.63 -2.96 -18.46
C VAL A 271 -29.00 -3.30 -19.82
N PHE A 272 -28.09 -4.28 -19.85
CA PHE A 272 -27.31 -4.59 -21.04
C PHE A 272 -27.91 -5.69 -21.93
N GLY A 273 -28.84 -6.49 -21.41
CA GLY A 273 -29.44 -7.61 -22.15
C GLY A 273 -28.55 -8.86 -22.24
N ILE A 274 -27.43 -8.90 -21.55
CA ILE A 274 -26.47 -9.99 -21.49
C ILE A 274 -26.09 -10.27 -20.04
N THR A 275 -25.76 -11.51 -19.70
CA THR A 275 -25.23 -11.77 -18.35
C THR A 275 -23.83 -11.20 -18.18
N PHE A 276 -23.45 -10.88 -16.94
CA PHE A 276 -22.11 -10.35 -16.68
C PHE A 276 -21.02 -11.37 -17.06
N VAL A 277 -21.26 -12.65 -16.78
CA VAL A 277 -20.34 -13.73 -17.12
C VAL A 277 -20.15 -13.85 -18.62
N ASP A 278 -21.23 -13.78 -19.38
CA ASP A 278 -21.14 -13.82 -20.86
C ASP A 278 -20.41 -12.58 -21.39
N ALA A 279 -20.69 -11.40 -20.83
CA ALA A 279 -19.95 -10.19 -21.18
C ALA A 279 -18.45 -10.31 -20.88
N TRP A 280 -18.10 -10.88 -19.73
CA TRP A 280 -16.70 -11.12 -19.34
C TRP A 280 -16.00 -12.13 -20.29
N ASN A 281 -16.69 -13.19 -20.67
CA ASN A 281 -16.16 -14.16 -21.62
C ASN A 281 -16.00 -13.55 -23.04
N ASN A 282 -16.98 -12.75 -23.48
CA ASN A 282 -16.87 -12.05 -24.77
C ASN A 282 -15.70 -11.06 -24.76
N PHE A 283 -15.49 -10.34 -23.66
CA PHE A 283 -14.32 -9.48 -23.49
C PHE A 283 -13.02 -10.27 -23.60
N TYR A 284 -12.91 -11.39 -22.88
CA TYR A 284 -11.75 -12.29 -22.99
C TYR A 284 -11.51 -12.76 -24.43
N ASP A 285 -12.55 -13.19 -25.14
CA ASP A 285 -12.43 -13.72 -26.49
C ASP A 285 -11.92 -12.67 -27.49
N GLU A 286 -12.29 -11.40 -27.30
CA GLU A 286 -11.92 -10.29 -28.17
C GLU A 286 -10.51 -9.71 -27.91
N ILE A 287 -9.89 -10.02 -26.76
CA ILE A 287 -8.50 -9.60 -26.51
C ILE A 287 -7.57 -10.32 -27.46
N THR A 288 -6.89 -9.56 -28.30
CA THR A 288 -5.86 -10.09 -29.22
C THR A 288 -4.55 -10.33 -28.47
N VAL A 289 -3.95 -11.51 -28.67
CA VAL A 289 -2.64 -11.87 -28.12
C VAL A 289 -1.78 -12.52 -29.20
N PRO A 290 -0.45 -12.32 -29.19
CA PRO A 290 0.44 -13.02 -30.09
C PRO A 290 0.44 -14.54 -29.83
N GLN A 291 0.68 -15.31 -30.85
CA GLN A 291 0.78 -16.79 -30.80
C GLN A 291 2.21 -17.18 -30.41
N ILE A 292 2.51 -17.14 -29.12
CA ILE A 292 3.84 -17.40 -28.55
C ILE A 292 3.77 -18.42 -27.43
N ALA A 293 4.91 -19.01 -27.08
CA ALA A 293 5.04 -19.85 -25.90
C ALA A 293 4.76 -19.05 -24.63
N ALA A 294 3.99 -19.61 -23.71
CA ALA A 294 3.68 -18.94 -22.42
C ALA A 294 4.92 -18.77 -21.54
N ASN A 295 5.88 -19.69 -21.62
CA ASN A 295 7.17 -19.58 -20.98
C ASN A 295 8.24 -19.20 -22.01
N PRO A 296 8.95 -18.07 -21.85
CA PRO A 296 10.02 -17.68 -22.78
C PRO A 296 11.11 -18.75 -22.93
N ALA A 297 11.45 -19.45 -21.84
CA ALA A 297 12.46 -20.51 -21.85
C ALA A 297 12.07 -21.78 -22.65
N ASP A 298 10.86 -21.86 -23.20
CA ASP A 298 10.49 -22.90 -24.16
C ASP A 298 11.05 -22.62 -25.57
N ASN A 299 11.67 -21.44 -25.77
CA ASN A 299 12.38 -21.11 -27.02
C ASN A 299 13.87 -21.41 -26.89
N ASP A 300 14.49 -22.02 -27.91
CA ASP A 300 15.89 -22.42 -27.87
C ASP A 300 16.90 -21.27 -27.68
N PHE A 301 16.48 -20.03 -27.89
CA PHE A 301 17.30 -18.84 -27.72
C PHE A 301 17.10 -18.11 -26.39
N CYS A 302 16.28 -18.66 -25.49
CA CYS A 302 15.96 -18.01 -24.20
C CYS A 302 16.10 -19.01 -23.05
N ASP A 303 16.84 -18.61 -22.03
CA ASP A 303 17.04 -19.38 -20.79
C ASP A 303 16.69 -18.53 -19.56
N TYR A 304 16.42 -19.19 -18.44
CA TYR A 304 16.36 -18.49 -17.15
C TYR A 304 17.76 -17.95 -16.76
N LEU A 305 17.81 -16.70 -16.34
CA LEU A 305 19.04 -16.12 -15.79
C LEU A 305 19.36 -16.71 -14.42
N LEU A 306 18.33 -16.96 -13.61
CA LEU A 306 18.37 -17.57 -12.29
C LEU A 306 17.57 -18.87 -12.29
N ASP A 307 16.95 -19.22 -11.16
CA ASP A 307 16.08 -20.39 -11.03
C ASP A 307 14.67 -20.08 -11.58
N GLU A 308 14.03 -21.04 -12.26
CA GLU A 308 12.65 -20.95 -12.75
C GLU A 308 11.62 -20.59 -11.66
N HIS A 309 11.95 -20.81 -10.39
CA HIS A 309 11.10 -20.51 -9.24
C HIS A 309 11.35 -19.12 -8.63
N ASN A 310 12.30 -18.36 -9.16
CA ASN A 310 12.65 -17.03 -8.66
C ASN A 310 11.70 -15.95 -9.23
N ILE A 311 10.44 -16.01 -8.82
CA ILE A 311 9.41 -15.03 -9.18
C ILE A 311 9.37 -13.95 -8.10
N SER A 312 9.51 -12.68 -8.47
CA SER A 312 9.49 -11.56 -7.55
C SER A 312 8.67 -10.39 -8.08
N ARG A 313 8.15 -9.58 -7.19
CA ARG A 313 7.51 -8.31 -7.53
C ARG A 313 8.52 -7.21 -7.84
N TYR A 314 9.66 -7.24 -7.18
CA TYR A 314 10.73 -6.26 -7.34
C TYR A 314 11.97 -6.94 -7.89
N THR A 315 12.42 -6.46 -9.03
CA THR A 315 13.61 -6.97 -9.72
C THR A 315 14.33 -5.80 -10.34
N ALA A 316 15.64 -5.79 -10.29
CA ALA A 316 16.49 -4.85 -11.01
C ALA A 316 17.73 -5.57 -11.53
N LEU A 317 18.25 -5.15 -12.65
CA LEU A 317 19.49 -5.64 -13.22
C LEU A 317 20.21 -4.55 -14.01
N CYS A 318 21.53 -4.63 -14.10
CA CYS A 318 22.36 -3.81 -14.96
C CYS A 318 23.57 -4.61 -15.45
N SER A 319 24.19 -4.12 -16.51
CA SER A 319 25.41 -4.72 -17.08
C SER A 319 26.61 -3.81 -16.91
N SER A 320 27.77 -4.43 -16.79
CA SER A 320 29.07 -3.80 -16.75
C SER A 320 30.07 -4.54 -17.65
N SER A 321 31.31 -4.08 -17.66
CA SER A 321 32.41 -4.79 -18.33
C SER A 321 32.73 -6.14 -17.69
N GLN A 322 32.40 -6.32 -16.40
CA GLN A 322 32.66 -7.54 -15.61
C GLN A 322 31.49 -8.52 -15.67
N GLY A 323 30.32 -8.11 -16.21
CA GLY A 323 29.16 -8.96 -16.33
C GLY A 323 27.85 -8.34 -15.85
N ILE A 324 26.95 -9.18 -15.41
CA ILE A 324 25.59 -8.78 -14.96
C ILE A 324 25.52 -8.69 -13.45
N TYR A 325 24.97 -7.58 -12.97
CA TYR A 325 24.55 -7.40 -11.59
C TYR A 325 23.03 -7.45 -11.51
N TYR A 326 22.51 -8.12 -10.49
CA TYR A 326 21.08 -8.26 -10.29
C TYR A 326 20.68 -8.15 -8.82
N TYR A 327 19.50 -7.67 -8.57
CA TYR A 327 18.87 -7.64 -7.26
C TYR A 327 18.06 -8.90 -7.01
N ASP A 328 18.39 -9.62 -5.94
CA ASP A 328 17.60 -10.75 -5.45
C ASP A 328 16.85 -10.35 -4.17
N PRO A 329 15.53 -10.06 -4.27
CA PRO A 329 14.75 -9.64 -3.12
C PRO A 329 14.57 -10.74 -2.07
N TYR A 330 14.75 -12.00 -2.44
CA TYR A 330 14.66 -13.10 -1.49
C TYR A 330 15.89 -13.24 -0.63
N LYS A 331 17.03 -12.87 -1.17
CA LYS A 331 18.31 -12.82 -0.45
C LYS A 331 18.61 -11.42 0.07
N SER A 332 17.72 -10.44 -0.23
CA SER A 332 17.83 -9.03 0.18
C SER A 332 19.21 -8.44 -0.14
N GLY A 333 19.58 -8.44 -1.42
CA GLY A 333 20.86 -7.89 -1.82
C GLY A 333 21.12 -7.91 -3.31
N ILE A 334 22.20 -7.24 -3.69
CA ILE A 334 22.70 -7.19 -5.06
C ILE A 334 23.82 -8.22 -5.20
N PHE A 335 23.79 -8.98 -6.27
CA PHE A 335 24.71 -10.07 -6.57
C PHE A 335 25.34 -9.86 -7.94
N SER A 336 26.60 -10.26 -8.07
CA SER A 336 27.26 -10.46 -9.36
C SER A 336 26.90 -11.86 -9.87
N LEU A 337 26.43 -11.95 -11.09
CA LEU A 337 26.09 -13.22 -11.72
C LEU A 337 27.32 -14.11 -11.93
N GLU A 338 28.39 -13.51 -12.41
CA GLU A 338 29.64 -14.21 -12.77
C GLU A 338 30.41 -14.67 -11.52
N GLN A 339 30.44 -13.83 -10.51
CA GLN A 339 31.22 -14.09 -9.29
C GLN A 339 30.41 -14.79 -8.21
N GLN A 340 29.08 -14.84 -8.36
CA GLN A 340 28.14 -15.51 -7.46
C GLN A 340 28.27 -15.11 -5.97
N TYR A 341 28.73 -13.92 -5.68
CA TYR A 341 28.79 -13.40 -4.32
C TYR A 341 27.89 -12.16 -4.15
N ARG A 342 27.52 -11.91 -2.91
CA ARG A 342 26.74 -10.73 -2.53
C ARG A 342 27.65 -9.50 -2.52
N VAL A 343 27.29 -8.53 -3.36
CA VAL A 343 28.04 -7.27 -3.49
C VAL A 343 27.56 -6.25 -2.46
N ILE A 344 26.25 -6.14 -2.30
CA ILE A 344 25.62 -5.17 -1.41
C ILE A 344 24.44 -5.83 -0.69
N ASP A 345 24.27 -5.45 0.58
CA ASP A 345 23.11 -5.80 1.40
C ASP A 345 22.11 -4.64 1.36
N ASP A 346 21.13 -4.75 0.50
CA ASP A 346 20.02 -3.78 0.38
C ASP A 346 18.71 -4.54 0.16
N ASN A 347 17.65 -4.13 0.80
CA ASN A 347 16.35 -4.80 0.74
C ASN A 347 15.19 -3.92 0.23
N THR A 348 15.51 -2.75 -0.31
CA THR A 348 14.48 -1.76 -0.72
C THR A 348 14.67 -1.24 -2.14
N LEU A 349 15.44 -1.94 -2.93
CA LEU A 349 15.87 -1.52 -4.26
C LEU A 349 14.80 -1.79 -5.33
N PHE A 350 14.63 -0.86 -6.25
CA PHE A 350 13.79 -1.04 -7.44
C PHE A 350 14.45 -0.62 -8.75
N ASN A 351 15.61 0.03 -8.71
CA ASN A 351 16.42 0.31 -9.89
C ASN A 351 17.91 0.37 -9.54
N MET A 352 18.79 0.15 -10.52
CA MET A 352 20.24 0.27 -10.35
C MET A 352 20.96 0.51 -11.66
N SER A 353 22.12 1.16 -11.59
CA SER A 353 23.07 1.34 -12.68
C SER A 353 24.50 1.17 -12.18
N ILE A 354 25.42 0.92 -13.09
CA ILE A 354 26.85 0.77 -12.78
C ILE A 354 27.70 1.61 -13.71
N SER A 355 28.78 2.22 -13.20
CA SER A 355 29.72 2.94 -14.05
C SER A 355 30.44 1.99 -15.01
N SER A 356 30.79 2.48 -16.19
CA SER A 356 31.40 1.69 -17.26
C SER A 356 32.76 1.05 -16.87
N ASP A 357 33.43 1.59 -15.85
CA ASP A 357 34.69 1.06 -15.31
C ASP A 357 34.47 0.14 -14.07
N ASP A 358 33.22 -0.26 -13.77
CA ASP A 358 32.85 -1.17 -12.68
C ASP A 358 33.21 -0.69 -11.27
N ARG A 359 33.46 0.60 -11.09
CA ARG A 359 33.85 1.13 -9.78
C ARG A 359 32.64 1.53 -8.93
N TYR A 360 31.66 2.20 -9.53
CA TYR A 360 30.54 2.75 -8.79
C TYR A 360 29.22 2.11 -9.18
N LEU A 361 28.52 1.58 -8.19
CA LEU A 361 27.15 1.10 -8.34
C LEU A 361 26.19 2.12 -7.73
N VAL A 362 25.21 2.54 -8.48
CA VAL A 362 24.14 3.43 -8.05
C VAL A 362 22.88 2.63 -7.84
N THR A 363 22.22 2.82 -6.71
CA THR A 363 20.95 2.17 -6.38
C THR A 363 19.88 3.21 -6.16
N GLU A 364 18.66 2.86 -6.56
CA GLU A 364 17.44 3.61 -6.28
C GLU A 364 16.52 2.77 -5.41
N GLY A 365 16.06 3.32 -4.30
CA GLY A 365 15.23 2.60 -3.35
C GLY A 365 14.38 3.54 -2.51
N TYR A 366 13.72 2.99 -1.48
CA TYR A 366 12.99 3.79 -0.51
C TYR A 366 13.80 4.05 0.74
N ASP A 367 13.75 5.30 1.22
CA ASP A 367 14.23 5.65 2.54
C ASP A 367 13.11 5.46 3.57
N TYR A 368 13.33 4.52 4.46
CA TYR A 368 12.45 4.25 5.59
C TYR A 368 12.93 4.92 6.89
N SER A 369 13.94 5.78 6.82
CA SER A 369 14.45 6.50 8.00
C SER A 369 13.51 7.61 8.46
N THR A 370 12.58 8.02 7.62
CA THR A 370 11.55 8.99 7.93
C THR A 370 10.17 8.37 7.84
N ARG A 371 9.19 8.96 8.53
CA ARG A 371 7.81 8.47 8.50
C ARG A 371 7.12 8.71 7.18
N VAL A 372 7.56 9.72 6.44
CA VAL A 372 7.14 9.97 5.07
C VAL A 372 8.06 9.16 4.17
N LEU A 373 7.49 8.25 3.41
CA LEU A 373 8.23 7.45 2.44
C LEU A 373 8.91 8.37 1.43
N ARG A 374 10.24 8.28 1.31
CA ARG A 374 11.02 9.01 0.32
C ARG A 374 11.78 8.04 -0.55
N THR A 375 11.99 8.44 -1.79
CA THR A 375 12.99 7.79 -2.61
C THR A 375 14.39 8.26 -2.18
N ILE A 376 15.36 7.41 -2.38
CA ILE A 376 16.77 7.69 -2.12
C ILE A 376 17.63 7.06 -3.19
N ILE A 377 18.63 7.78 -3.65
CA ILE A 377 19.73 7.21 -4.41
C ILE A 377 20.95 7.06 -3.53
N ARG A 378 21.72 5.98 -3.74
CA ARG A 378 23.00 5.72 -3.08
C ARG A 378 24.04 5.31 -4.09
N VAL A 379 25.25 5.84 -3.92
CA VAL A 379 26.40 5.45 -4.72
C VAL A 379 27.35 4.65 -3.84
N TYR A 380 27.64 3.45 -4.27
CA TYR A 380 28.58 2.52 -3.60
C TYR A 380 29.87 2.45 -4.37
N ASP A 381 31.02 2.65 -3.70
CA ASP A 381 32.34 2.38 -4.26
C ASP A 381 32.68 0.89 -4.07
N LEU A 382 32.63 0.12 -5.14
CA LEU A 382 32.85 -1.32 -5.13
C LEU A 382 34.33 -1.67 -4.86
N GLN A 383 35.26 -0.72 -5.08
CA GLN A 383 36.67 -0.90 -4.78
C GLN A 383 37.04 -0.60 -3.32
N ASP A 384 36.14 0.09 -2.59
CA ASP A 384 36.29 0.39 -1.16
C ASP A 384 35.25 -0.37 -0.31
N ASN A 385 35.22 -1.70 -0.42
CA ASN A 385 34.30 -2.56 0.33
C ASN A 385 32.82 -2.19 0.22
N SER A 386 32.39 -1.73 -0.93
CA SER A 386 31.02 -1.26 -1.19
C SER A 386 30.57 -0.16 -0.21
N ARG A 387 31.49 0.75 0.14
CA ARG A 387 31.17 1.90 1.00
C ARG A 387 30.27 2.88 0.25
N ILE A 388 29.24 3.39 0.93
CA ILE A 388 28.43 4.50 0.43
C ILE A 388 29.28 5.77 0.40
N VAL A 389 29.45 6.36 -0.78
CA VAL A 389 30.24 7.59 -1.00
C VAL A 389 29.36 8.80 -1.29
N PHE A 390 28.08 8.56 -1.68
CA PHE A 390 27.09 9.60 -1.92
C PHE A 390 25.69 9.05 -1.64
N GLU A 391 24.82 9.90 -1.10
CA GLU A 391 23.38 9.65 -1.03
C GLU A 391 22.60 10.96 -1.13
N ASP A 392 21.42 10.92 -1.75
CA ASP A 392 20.49 12.04 -1.79
C ASP A 392 19.05 11.54 -1.77
N TYR A 393 18.17 12.34 -1.17
CA TYR A 393 16.76 12.03 -0.93
C TYR A 393 15.86 12.77 -1.94
N GLY A 394 14.67 12.22 -2.20
CA GLY A 394 13.77 12.77 -3.20
C GLY A 394 14.38 12.68 -4.60
N ALA A 395 15.15 11.66 -4.83
CA ALA A 395 15.95 11.46 -6.02
C ALA A 395 15.67 10.08 -6.65
N SER A 396 15.77 10.00 -7.95
CA SER A 396 15.55 8.77 -8.73
C SER A 396 16.46 8.73 -9.95
N ALA A 397 16.48 7.60 -10.64
CA ALA A 397 17.18 7.41 -11.91
C ALA A 397 18.59 8.01 -11.92
N GLY A 398 19.56 7.36 -11.28
CA GLY A 398 20.93 7.87 -11.16
C GLY A 398 21.97 6.97 -11.81
N THR A 399 23.08 7.57 -12.28
CA THR A 399 24.27 6.86 -12.74
C THR A 399 25.54 7.67 -12.45
N VAL A 400 26.68 6.98 -12.34
CA VAL A 400 28.00 7.64 -12.27
C VAL A 400 28.67 7.55 -13.61
N ILE A 401 29.06 8.69 -14.16
CA ILE A 401 29.86 8.79 -15.38
C ILE A 401 31.32 9.14 -15.05
N LYS A 402 32.24 8.75 -15.91
CA LYS A 402 33.65 9.09 -15.85
C LYS A 402 34.10 9.80 -17.11
N ASN A 403 34.65 11.00 -16.96
CA ASN A 403 35.31 11.70 -18.05
C ASN A 403 36.75 12.12 -17.66
N GLU A 404 37.41 12.97 -18.48
CA GLU A 404 38.75 13.46 -18.23
C GLU A 404 38.90 14.31 -16.95
N HIS A 405 37.78 14.84 -16.42
CA HIS A 405 37.75 15.68 -15.21
C HIS A 405 37.43 14.90 -13.93
N GLY A 406 37.12 13.62 -14.02
CA GLY A 406 36.82 12.78 -12.86
C GLY A 406 35.46 12.05 -12.93
N TYR A 407 34.94 11.74 -11.74
CA TYR A 407 33.65 11.04 -11.61
C TYR A 407 32.53 11.99 -11.20
N PHE A 408 31.39 11.87 -11.88
CA PHE A 408 30.19 12.68 -11.64
C PHE A 408 28.99 11.75 -11.45
N ILE A 409 28.21 11.99 -10.38
CA ILE A 409 26.88 11.43 -10.27
C ILE A 409 25.90 12.31 -11.06
N VAL A 410 25.11 11.68 -11.91
CA VAL A 410 23.99 12.29 -12.67
C VAL A 410 22.71 11.61 -12.23
N TYR A 411 21.72 12.36 -11.78
CA TYR A 411 20.47 11.79 -11.32
C TYR A 411 19.29 12.78 -11.46
N PHE A 412 18.08 12.26 -11.42
CA PHE A 412 16.88 13.05 -11.41
C PHE A 412 16.44 13.35 -9.98
N LYS A 413 16.19 14.61 -9.66
CA LYS A 413 15.74 15.08 -8.36
C LYS A 413 14.43 15.83 -8.48
N TYR A 414 13.45 15.50 -7.63
CA TYR A 414 12.14 16.11 -7.63
C TYR A 414 11.72 16.69 -6.27
N ASP A 415 12.57 16.63 -5.25
CA ASP A 415 12.39 17.27 -3.95
C ASP A 415 13.42 18.40 -3.80
N GLY A 416 13.03 19.62 -4.10
CA GLY A 416 13.86 20.80 -4.04
C GLY A 416 13.23 21.95 -3.27
N GLU A 417 13.95 23.08 -3.16
CA GLU A 417 13.47 24.27 -2.46
C GLU A 417 12.15 24.83 -3.03
N ASN A 418 11.91 24.61 -4.31
CA ASN A 418 10.74 25.15 -5.03
C ASN A 418 9.52 24.21 -5.04
N GLY A 419 9.61 23.06 -4.38
CA GLY A 419 8.53 22.10 -4.28
C GLY A 419 8.76 20.82 -5.09
N PRO A 420 8.00 19.78 -4.82
CA PRO A 420 8.23 18.44 -5.37
C PRO A 420 8.06 18.34 -6.90
N ARG A 421 7.39 19.27 -7.48
CA ARG A 421 7.06 19.32 -8.89
C ARG A 421 8.17 19.80 -9.83
N ASN A 422 9.15 20.53 -9.32
CA ASN A 422 10.23 21.09 -10.12
C ASN A 422 11.37 20.08 -10.22
N GLY A 423 11.13 18.99 -10.98
CA GLY A 423 12.17 18.02 -11.27
C GLY A 423 13.38 18.67 -11.94
N SER A 424 14.58 18.21 -11.59
CA SER A 424 15.84 18.64 -12.21
C SER A 424 16.76 17.45 -12.45
N ILE A 425 17.61 17.58 -13.47
CA ILE A 425 18.79 16.72 -13.59
C ILE A 425 19.88 17.36 -12.77
N VAL A 426 20.34 16.66 -11.74
CA VAL A 426 21.43 17.11 -10.88
C VAL A 426 22.72 16.43 -11.31
N ILE A 427 23.78 17.21 -11.43
CA ILE A 427 25.13 16.74 -11.70
C ILE A 427 26.02 17.17 -10.55
N ALA A 428 26.63 16.20 -9.88
CA ALA A 428 27.53 16.46 -8.75
C ALA A 428 28.84 15.70 -8.90
N PRO A 429 29.99 16.34 -8.68
CA PRO A 429 31.26 15.65 -8.66
C PRO A 429 31.39 14.78 -7.40
N LEU A 430 31.91 13.56 -7.51
CA LEU A 430 32.11 12.66 -6.36
C LEU A 430 33.41 12.96 -5.58
N GLU A 431 34.43 13.50 -6.24
CA GLU A 431 35.79 13.62 -5.68
C GLU A 431 36.30 15.08 -5.61
N SER A 432 35.58 16.04 -6.24
CA SER A 432 36.00 17.46 -6.24
C SER A 432 35.09 18.32 -5.39
N GLY A 433 35.56 19.50 -4.98
CA GLY A 433 34.77 20.47 -4.21
C GLY A 433 33.97 21.46 -5.07
N VAL A 434 33.85 21.21 -6.37
CA VAL A 434 33.04 22.04 -7.29
C VAL A 434 31.57 21.88 -6.94
N GLN A 435 30.82 22.99 -7.02
CA GLN A 435 29.39 22.97 -6.67
C GLN A 435 28.58 22.17 -7.70
N PRO A 436 27.58 21.40 -7.25
CA PRO A 436 26.63 20.73 -8.14
C PRO A 436 25.89 21.72 -9.06
N VAL A 437 25.44 21.22 -10.19
CA VAL A 437 24.60 21.96 -11.14
C VAL A 437 23.23 21.28 -11.22
N ASP A 438 22.18 22.09 -11.12
CA ASP A 438 20.80 21.66 -11.28
C ASP A 438 20.24 22.18 -12.61
N LEU A 439 19.91 21.27 -13.51
CA LEU A 439 19.21 21.59 -14.73
C LEU A 439 17.71 21.37 -14.52
N ALA A 440 16.99 22.42 -14.15
CA ALA A 440 15.55 22.35 -13.90
C ALA A 440 14.79 21.96 -15.17
N LEU A 441 13.85 21.04 -15.09
CA LEU A 441 12.99 20.62 -16.18
C LEU A 441 11.64 21.34 -16.12
N GLY A 442 10.98 21.49 -17.25
CA GLY A 442 9.64 22.07 -17.36
C GLY A 442 8.59 21.14 -16.74
N PHE A 443 7.37 21.65 -16.60
CA PHE A 443 6.25 20.92 -16.03
C PHE A 443 5.93 19.66 -16.80
N GLY A 444 5.74 18.53 -16.07
CA GLY A 444 5.41 17.22 -16.61
C GLY A 444 6.52 16.65 -17.52
N ASN A 445 7.75 17.14 -17.38
CA ASN A 445 8.93 16.53 -17.97
C ASN A 445 9.63 15.63 -16.96
N HIS A 446 9.93 14.43 -17.38
CA HIS A 446 10.52 13.40 -16.50
C HIS A 446 11.74 12.79 -17.14
N VAL A 447 12.67 12.39 -16.27
CA VAL A 447 13.81 11.56 -16.64
C VAL A 447 13.67 10.23 -15.91
N PHE A 448 13.73 9.16 -16.65
CA PHE A 448 13.67 7.82 -16.10
C PHE A 448 14.70 6.93 -16.80
N SER A 449 15.27 5.98 -16.08
CA SER A 449 16.30 5.09 -16.59
C SER A 449 17.54 5.83 -17.14
N ILE A 450 18.49 6.16 -16.27
CA ILE A 450 19.76 6.76 -16.63
C ILE A 450 20.87 5.72 -16.58
N CYS A 451 21.80 5.71 -17.56
CA CYS A 451 22.95 4.85 -17.60
C CYS A 451 24.23 5.58 -18.05
N ASP A 452 25.40 5.06 -17.68
CA ASP A 452 26.69 5.52 -18.18
C ASP A 452 26.91 5.04 -19.62
N GLY A 453 27.26 5.95 -20.53
CA GLY A 453 27.55 5.65 -21.93
C GLY A 453 28.93 5.01 -22.15
N GLY A 454 29.83 5.12 -21.18
CA GLY A 454 31.24 4.71 -21.35
C GLY A 454 32.08 5.66 -22.20
N ASP A 455 31.46 6.71 -22.74
CA ASP A 455 32.08 7.76 -23.54
C ASP A 455 32.21 9.09 -22.78
N GLY A 456 31.91 9.07 -21.48
CA GLY A 456 31.90 10.23 -20.60
C GLY A 456 30.57 10.98 -20.54
N ASN A 457 29.54 10.48 -21.24
CA ASN A 457 28.20 11.03 -21.20
C ASN A 457 27.24 10.10 -20.47
N ALA A 458 26.22 10.67 -19.84
CA ALA A 458 25.07 9.93 -19.37
C ALA A 458 24.02 9.84 -20.46
N TYR A 459 23.37 8.66 -20.60
CA TYR A 459 22.23 8.45 -21.49
C TYR A 459 20.99 8.16 -20.67
N PHE A 460 19.85 8.66 -21.13
CA PHE A 460 18.60 8.53 -20.37
C PHE A 460 17.36 8.58 -21.27
N LEU A 461 16.27 8.06 -20.76
CA LEU A 461 14.94 8.26 -21.31
C LEU A 461 14.35 9.54 -20.76
N TYR A 462 13.89 10.40 -21.65
CA TYR A 462 13.25 11.67 -21.33
C TYR A 462 11.83 11.67 -21.87
N LYS A 463 10.89 12.06 -21.01
CA LYS A 463 9.50 12.19 -21.37
C LYS A 463 9.04 13.63 -21.37
N ASN A 464 8.33 13.99 -22.43
CA ASN A 464 7.68 15.27 -22.60
C ASN A 464 6.22 15.07 -23.05
N GLY A 465 5.28 15.12 -22.11
CA GLY A 465 3.90 14.74 -22.38
C GLY A 465 3.77 13.26 -22.71
N LEU A 466 3.16 12.95 -23.85
CA LEU A 466 3.01 11.56 -24.36
C LEU A 466 4.17 11.08 -25.25
N LYS A 467 5.24 11.89 -25.36
CA LYS A 467 6.38 11.59 -26.22
C LYS A 467 7.60 11.18 -25.42
N ASP A 468 8.20 10.08 -25.80
CA ASP A 468 9.44 9.57 -25.20
C ASP A 468 10.62 9.81 -26.14
N TYR A 469 11.77 10.18 -25.56
CA TYR A 469 13.02 10.48 -26.28
C TYR A 469 14.19 9.74 -25.64
N ILE A 470 15.17 9.37 -26.46
CA ILE A 470 16.49 8.97 -25.96
C ILE A 470 17.39 10.21 -26.01
N CYS A 471 17.94 10.57 -24.85
CA CYS A 471 18.75 11.75 -24.68
C CYS A 471 20.12 11.42 -24.12
N SER A 472 21.06 12.36 -24.26
CA SER A 472 22.37 12.31 -23.63
C SER A 472 22.66 13.62 -22.88
N LEU A 473 23.59 13.52 -21.94
CA LEU A 473 24.12 14.64 -21.17
C LEU A 473 25.63 14.56 -21.14
N ALA A 474 26.26 15.57 -21.73
CA ALA A 474 27.72 15.77 -21.67
C ALA A 474 28.06 16.67 -20.48
N VAL A 475 29.12 16.33 -19.75
CA VAL A 475 29.60 17.09 -18.60
C VAL A 475 31.00 17.64 -18.89
N ASP A 476 31.15 18.96 -18.78
CA ASP A 476 32.42 19.67 -18.83
C ASP A 476 32.69 20.32 -17.47
N CYS A 477 33.87 20.14 -16.94
CA CYS A 477 34.24 20.65 -15.62
C CYS A 477 35.60 21.37 -15.68
N THR A 478 35.61 22.60 -15.25
CA THR A 478 36.84 23.36 -14.98
C THR A 478 37.12 23.39 -13.48
N GLU A 479 38.23 23.98 -13.07
CA GLU A 479 38.55 24.12 -11.63
C GLU A 479 37.48 24.92 -10.85
N ASP A 480 36.76 25.82 -11.52
CA ASP A 480 35.83 26.75 -10.87
C ASP A 480 34.35 26.53 -11.27
N GLU A 481 34.06 25.83 -12.38
CA GLU A 481 32.70 25.77 -12.95
C GLU A 481 32.42 24.37 -13.55
N LEU A 482 31.22 23.87 -13.26
CA LEU A 482 30.64 22.69 -13.87
C LEU A 482 29.60 23.11 -14.92
N LYS A 483 29.68 22.57 -16.12
CA LYS A 483 28.73 22.77 -17.21
C LYS A 483 28.19 21.47 -17.71
N ALA A 484 26.97 21.48 -18.15
CA ALA A 484 26.31 20.32 -18.74
C ALA A 484 25.53 20.72 -20.00
N GLU A 485 25.58 19.86 -20.99
CA GLU A 485 24.88 20.03 -22.25
C GLU A 485 23.92 18.86 -22.47
N LEU A 486 22.63 19.17 -22.57
CA LEU A 486 21.57 18.22 -22.89
C LEU A 486 21.39 18.09 -24.39
N ARG A 487 21.26 16.85 -24.90
CA ARG A 487 21.04 16.58 -26.32
C ARG A 487 19.95 15.53 -26.49
N VAL A 488 19.13 15.69 -27.54
CA VAL A 488 18.20 14.65 -27.98
C VAL A 488 18.91 13.80 -29.04
N GLU A 489 19.14 12.53 -28.73
CA GLU A 489 19.84 11.61 -29.63
C GLU A 489 18.88 10.97 -30.64
N ILE A 490 17.76 10.44 -30.16
CA ILE A 490 16.77 9.75 -30.99
C ILE A 490 15.37 10.22 -30.63
N ASP A 491 14.63 10.68 -31.64
CA ASP A 491 13.19 10.96 -31.57
C ASP A 491 12.44 10.02 -32.51
N PHE A 492 11.78 9.00 -31.96
CA PHE A 492 10.95 8.09 -32.72
C PHE A 492 9.64 8.73 -33.20
N ASN A 493 9.24 9.85 -32.63
CA ASN A 493 7.95 10.50 -32.93
C ASN A 493 8.00 11.26 -34.27
N GLU A 494 9.19 11.67 -34.74
CA GLU A 494 9.33 12.40 -36.02
C GLU A 494 9.07 11.51 -37.25
N GLN A 495 9.20 10.17 -37.11
CA GLN A 495 9.27 9.28 -38.26
C GLN A 495 8.16 8.23 -38.34
N SER A 496 7.27 8.14 -37.37
CA SER A 496 6.21 7.16 -37.36
C SER A 496 4.87 7.72 -36.89
N GLU A 497 3.77 7.32 -37.52
CA GLU A 497 2.41 7.53 -37.01
C GLU A 497 2.12 6.67 -35.76
N ILE A 498 3.06 5.81 -35.38
CA ILE A 498 2.94 4.86 -34.28
C ILE A 498 3.61 5.47 -33.04
N LYS A 499 2.82 5.71 -32.01
CA LYS A 499 3.33 6.10 -30.69
C LYS A 499 4.08 4.92 -30.07
N ARG A 500 5.41 5.01 -29.97
CA ARG A 500 6.24 4.03 -29.27
C ARG A 500 6.42 4.46 -27.83
N ARG A 501 6.18 3.51 -26.94
CA ARG A 501 6.51 3.68 -25.52
C ARG A 501 7.89 3.08 -25.27
N LEU A 502 8.76 3.85 -24.65
CA LEU A 502 10.10 3.41 -24.24
C LEU A 502 10.10 3.05 -22.74
N ASN A 503 10.86 2.00 -22.40
CA ASN A 503 11.00 1.58 -21.01
C ASN A 503 12.37 0.92 -20.80
N GLY A 504 13.21 1.55 -19.97
CA GLY A 504 14.56 1.06 -19.69
C GLY A 504 15.57 1.29 -20.82
N ILE A 505 16.75 1.75 -20.45
CA ILE A 505 17.89 2.01 -21.33
C ILE A 505 19.16 1.43 -20.71
N SER A 506 20.05 0.91 -21.52
CA SER A 506 21.44 0.60 -21.18
C SER A 506 22.36 0.92 -22.35
N VAL A 507 23.64 1.18 -22.06
CA VAL A 507 24.63 1.42 -23.10
C VAL A 507 25.79 0.45 -22.88
N SER A 508 26.22 -0.20 -23.94
CA SER A 508 27.38 -1.09 -23.92
C SER A 508 28.14 -0.98 -25.25
N ASN A 509 29.43 -0.72 -25.17
CA ASN A 509 30.32 -0.57 -26.33
C ASN A 509 29.80 0.39 -27.40
N GLY A 510 29.22 1.53 -26.98
CA GLY A 510 28.64 2.53 -27.90
C GLY A 510 27.31 2.15 -28.54
N LYS A 511 26.71 1.02 -28.13
CA LYS A 511 25.36 0.60 -28.55
C LYS A 511 24.37 1.00 -27.47
N ILE A 512 23.28 1.65 -27.88
CA ILE A 512 22.16 1.98 -27.00
C ILE A 512 21.15 0.84 -27.10
N ILE A 513 20.86 0.19 -25.98
CA ILE A 513 19.85 -0.87 -25.87
C ILE A 513 18.66 -0.31 -25.10
N PHE A 514 17.45 -0.47 -25.61
CA PHE A 514 16.24 0.08 -25.00
C PHE A 514 15.06 -0.89 -25.15
N SER A 515 14.13 -0.85 -24.20
CA SER A 515 12.84 -1.52 -24.31
C SER A 515 11.84 -0.60 -24.99
N TYR A 516 10.95 -1.18 -25.80
CA TYR A 516 9.88 -0.44 -26.46
C TYR A 516 8.65 -1.32 -26.69
N THR A 517 7.49 -0.69 -26.82
CA THR A 517 6.28 -1.35 -27.32
C THR A 517 5.62 -0.53 -28.41
N ASP A 518 5.08 -1.20 -29.40
CA ASP A 518 4.22 -0.65 -30.43
C ASP A 518 2.77 -1.10 -30.20
N LYS A 519 1.85 -0.61 -31.01
CA LYS A 519 0.45 -1.04 -30.95
C LYS A 519 0.32 -2.54 -31.15
N ASP A 520 -0.46 -3.19 -30.30
CA ASP A 520 -0.75 -4.63 -30.33
C ASP A 520 0.46 -5.56 -30.10
N THR A 521 1.60 -5.03 -29.61
CA THR A 521 2.76 -5.85 -29.24
C THR A 521 2.94 -5.96 -27.72
N LEU A 522 3.76 -6.94 -27.31
CA LEU A 522 4.35 -6.93 -25.97
C LEU A 522 5.59 -6.02 -25.97
N MET A 523 6.16 -5.78 -24.77
CA MET A 523 7.42 -5.05 -24.67
C MET A 523 8.53 -5.82 -25.40
N ARG A 524 9.23 -5.15 -26.30
CA ARG A 524 10.35 -5.66 -27.11
C ARG A 524 11.59 -4.87 -26.80
N PHE A 525 12.72 -5.23 -27.34
CA PHE A 525 13.94 -4.42 -27.26
C PHE A 525 14.46 -4.01 -28.62
N GLY A 526 15.19 -2.90 -28.63
CA GLY A 526 15.91 -2.37 -29.78
C GLY A 526 17.39 -2.13 -29.42
N ILE A 527 18.22 -2.17 -30.46
CA ILE A 527 19.65 -1.83 -30.40
C ILE A 527 19.91 -0.73 -31.42
N ALA A 528 20.40 0.42 -30.95
CA ALA A 528 20.78 1.53 -31.82
C ALA A 528 22.31 1.71 -31.81
N GLU A 529 22.89 1.75 -32.99
CA GLU A 529 24.31 2.01 -33.23
C GLU A 529 24.46 3.32 -34.01
N ARG A 530 25.33 4.21 -33.53
CA ARG A 530 25.59 5.50 -34.19
C ARG A 530 26.50 5.28 -35.41
N GLU A 531 26.05 5.71 -36.58
CA GLU A 531 26.82 5.73 -37.79
C GLU A 531 27.17 7.17 -38.17
N TYR A 532 28.46 7.41 -38.41
CA TYR A 532 28.90 8.70 -38.93
C TYR A 532 28.95 8.63 -40.47
N GLU A 533 28.24 9.54 -41.18
CA GLU A 533 28.51 9.72 -42.60
C GLU A 533 29.97 10.20 -42.75
N VAL A 534 30.77 9.39 -43.42
CA VAL A 534 32.14 9.81 -43.84
C VAL A 534 32.00 10.91 -44.86
N ALA A 535 31.91 12.15 -44.39
CA ALA A 535 31.97 13.30 -45.27
C ALA A 535 33.37 13.38 -45.91
N SER A 536 33.41 13.48 -47.20
CA SER A 536 34.61 13.65 -48.02
C SER A 536 35.49 14.79 -47.50
N ASP A 537 36.74 14.46 -47.15
CA ASP A 537 37.96 15.27 -47.13
C ASP A 537 38.06 16.61 -46.40
N ASP A 538 37.12 17.05 -45.58
CA ASP A 538 37.26 18.29 -44.79
C ASP A 538 37.08 18.06 -43.32
N LYS A 539 38.19 17.85 -42.59
CA LYS A 539 38.28 17.52 -41.18
C LYS A 539 38.05 18.68 -40.18
N THR A 540 37.49 19.82 -40.62
CA THR A 540 37.49 21.04 -39.80
C THR A 540 36.15 21.51 -39.26
N ASN A 541 35.02 20.87 -39.61
CA ASN A 541 33.71 21.16 -39.01
C ASN A 541 32.92 19.89 -38.87
N LEU A 542 33.16 19.17 -37.81
CA LEU A 542 32.29 18.11 -37.30
C LEU A 542 31.07 18.75 -36.56
N ASP A 543 30.32 19.57 -37.29
CA ASP A 543 28.96 19.85 -36.85
C ASP A 543 28.13 18.55 -37.01
N ASP A 544 27.45 18.11 -35.97
CA ASP A 544 26.65 16.90 -35.84
C ASP A 544 25.53 16.67 -36.89
N LYS A 545 25.51 17.42 -37.95
CA LYS A 545 24.42 17.47 -38.96
C LYS A 545 24.29 16.27 -39.89
N GLY A 546 25.06 15.20 -39.68
CA GLY A 546 24.99 13.97 -40.48
C GLY A 546 25.02 12.67 -39.67
N ALA A 547 24.87 12.71 -38.36
CA ALA A 547 24.80 11.49 -37.59
C ALA A 547 23.50 10.72 -37.86
N ARG A 548 23.59 9.39 -37.99
CA ARG A 548 22.46 8.50 -38.14
C ARG A 548 22.57 7.39 -37.11
N TYR A 549 21.42 6.85 -36.72
CA TYR A 549 21.36 5.65 -35.92
C TYR A 549 20.83 4.49 -36.77
N LYS A 550 21.63 3.45 -36.89
CA LYS A 550 21.16 2.15 -37.38
C LYS A 550 20.50 1.42 -36.22
N ILE A 551 19.22 1.12 -36.35
CA ILE A 551 18.42 0.54 -35.28
C ILE A 551 17.98 -0.86 -35.71
N LYS A 552 18.25 -1.84 -34.87
CA LYS A 552 17.72 -3.19 -34.93
C LYS A 552 16.59 -3.32 -33.94
N LEU A 553 15.38 -3.56 -34.44
CA LEU A 553 14.18 -3.76 -33.62
C LEU A 553 13.83 -5.24 -33.62
N MET A 554 13.62 -5.82 -32.45
CA MET A 554 13.15 -7.18 -32.27
C MET A 554 11.83 -7.39 -33.05
N SER A 555 11.74 -8.38 -33.90
CA SER A 555 10.61 -8.57 -34.86
C SER A 555 9.47 -9.41 -34.28
N HIS A 556 9.66 -10.08 -33.13
CA HIS A 556 8.68 -10.98 -32.52
C HIS A 556 8.49 -10.72 -31.04
N ASP A 557 7.36 -11.16 -30.49
CA ASP A 557 7.03 -11.01 -29.07
C ASP A 557 7.58 -12.16 -28.25
N LEU A 558 7.93 -11.89 -27.00
CA LEU A 558 8.20 -12.88 -25.96
C LEU A 558 7.20 -12.73 -24.81
N SER A 559 6.75 -13.85 -24.28
CA SER A 559 5.92 -13.86 -23.08
C SER A 559 6.64 -13.13 -21.94
N GLY A 560 5.90 -12.30 -21.20
CA GLY A 560 6.46 -11.42 -20.19
C GLY A 560 7.04 -10.10 -20.73
N GLY A 561 7.28 -9.99 -22.03
CA GLY A 561 7.97 -8.85 -22.64
C GLY A 561 9.43 -8.73 -22.21
N VAL A 562 10.17 -7.79 -22.79
CA VAL A 562 11.59 -7.56 -22.50
C VAL A 562 11.75 -6.19 -21.82
N TYR A 563 11.96 -6.19 -20.51
CA TYR A 563 12.17 -4.99 -19.70
C TYR A 563 13.60 -4.92 -19.17
N SER A 564 14.11 -3.70 -18.96
CA SER A 564 15.46 -3.44 -18.43
C SER A 564 16.53 -4.28 -19.15
N PRO A 565 16.67 -4.20 -20.48
CA PRO A 565 17.59 -5.02 -21.23
C PRO A 565 19.04 -4.63 -20.91
N ALA A 566 19.88 -5.61 -20.62
CA ALA A 566 21.29 -5.42 -20.28
C ALA A 566 22.17 -6.40 -21.08
N LEU A 567 23.07 -5.87 -21.90
CA LEU A 567 23.93 -6.65 -22.78
C LEU A 567 25.08 -7.29 -21.98
N PHE A 568 25.37 -8.56 -22.21
CA PHE A 568 26.58 -9.19 -21.69
C PHE A 568 27.83 -8.66 -22.40
N ALA A 569 28.98 -8.72 -21.73
CA ALA A 569 30.25 -8.27 -22.28
C ALA A 569 30.66 -8.97 -23.61
N ASN A 570 30.13 -10.17 -23.87
CA ASN A 570 30.33 -10.91 -25.10
C ASN A 570 29.46 -10.39 -26.29
N GLU A 571 28.55 -9.46 -26.06
CA GLU A 571 27.62 -8.86 -27.02
C GLU A 571 26.69 -9.85 -27.79
N ASN A 572 26.77 -11.13 -27.47
CA ASN A 572 25.94 -12.16 -28.11
C ASN A 572 24.73 -12.54 -27.26
N GLU A 573 24.71 -12.10 -26.02
CA GLU A 573 23.69 -12.42 -25.04
C GLU A 573 23.14 -11.16 -24.38
N LEU A 574 21.86 -11.17 -24.02
CA LEU A 574 21.14 -10.09 -23.34
C LEU A 574 20.45 -10.65 -22.11
N ALA A 575 20.66 -10.03 -20.95
CA ALA A 575 19.83 -10.25 -19.75
C ALA A 575 18.63 -9.29 -19.77
N TYR A 576 17.47 -9.75 -19.28
CA TYR A 576 16.29 -8.92 -19.19
C TYR A 576 15.32 -9.38 -18.09
N ILE A 577 14.38 -8.51 -17.73
CA ILE A 577 13.27 -8.81 -16.84
C ILE A 577 12.02 -9.06 -17.67
N GLY A 578 11.38 -10.22 -17.46
CA GLY A 578 10.04 -10.51 -17.97
C GLY A 578 8.99 -10.24 -16.89
N LYS A 579 7.94 -9.48 -17.23
CA LYS A 579 6.81 -9.18 -16.35
C LYS A 579 5.63 -10.11 -16.64
N PHE A 580 5.38 -11.04 -15.72
CA PHE A 580 4.29 -12.02 -15.82
C PHE A 580 3.13 -11.63 -14.90
N TYR A 581 1.99 -12.28 -15.11
CA TYR A 581 0.79 -12.00 -14.33
C TYR A 581 1.00 -12.14 -12.81
N ARG A 582 1.89 -13.03 -12.37
CA ARG A 582 2.16 -13.29 -10.95
C ARG A 582 3.45 -12.65 -10.41
N GLY A 583 4.19 -11.95 -11.21
CA GLY A 583 5.45 -11.32 -10.83
C GLY A 583 6.49 -11.36 -11.93
N ASN A 584 7.67 -10.87 -11.62
CA ASN A 584 8.77 -10.72 -12.57
C ASN A 584 9.76 -11.89 -12.46
N GLN A 585 10.36 -12.23 -13.56
CA GLN A 585 11.46 -13.22 -13.66
C GLN A 585 12.58 -12.67 -14.54
N MET A 586 13.79 -13.15 -14.34
CA MET A 586 14.95 -12.75 -15.15
C MET A 586 15.34 -13.84 -16.12
N PHE A 587 15.61 -13.41 -17.34
CA PHE A 587 15.97 -14.29 -18.45
C PHE A 587 17.24 -13.82 -19.15
N LYS A 588 17.78 -14.72 -19.96
CA LYS A 588 18.91 -14.50 -20.84
C LYS A 588 18.51 -14.87 -22.28
N LEU A 589 18.82 -14.02 -23.25
CA LEU A 589 18.57 -14.19 -24.68
C LEU A 589 19.86 -14.34 -25.46
N ALA A 590 19.89 -15.26 -26.41
CA ALA A 590 20.95 -15.36 -27.42
C ALA A 590 20.58 -14.48 -28.63
N ILE A 591 21.13 -13.27 -28.71
CA ILE A 591 20.79 -12.25 -29.72
C ILE A 591 21.07 -12.74 -31.15
N ASN A 592 22.15 -13.48 -31.35
CA ASN A 592 22.57 -14.00 -32.67
C ASN A 592 21.62 -15.03 -33.25
N GLN A 593 20.67 -15.52 -32.48
CA GLN A 593 19.62 -16.46 -32.90
C GLN A 593 18.27 -15.77 -33.17
N MET A 594 18.21 -14.45 -32.97
CA MET A 594 16.97 -13.68 -33.09
C MET A 594 16.88 -12.96 -34.42
N GLU A 595 15.64 -12.71 -34.86
CA GLU A 595 15.32 -11.93 -36.05
C GLU A 595 15.07 -10.47 -35.65
N PHE A 596 15.60 -9.54 -36.48
CA PHE A 596 15.47 -8.11 -36.29
C PHE A 596 14.96 -7.44 -37.56
N GLU A 597 14.14 -6.45 -37.40
CA GLU A 597 13.83 -5.46 -38.41
C GLU A 597 14.88 -4.33 -38.33
N GLU A 598 15.56 -4.06 -39.43
CA GLU A 598 16.56 -2.98 -39.44
C GLU A 598 15.93 -1.70 -40.01
N THR A 599 16.14 -0.60 -39.30
CA THR A 599 15.74 0.75 -39.74
C THR A 599 16.87 1.73 -39.48
N THR A 600 16.84 2.87 -40.17
CA THR A 600 17.80 3.93 -39.96
C THR A 600 17.03 5.20 -39.60
N VAL A 601 17.42 5.83 -38.48
CA VAL A 601 16.83 7.05 -37.97
C VAL A 601 17.93 8.12 -37.99
N ASN A 602 17.63 9.30 -38.54
CA ASN A 602 18.55 10.44 -38.40
C ASN A 602 18.64 10.86 -36.94
N ALA A 603 19.80 11.36 -36.53
CA ALA A 603 19.90 12.00 -35.21
C ALA A 603 18.86 13.10 -35.13
N SER A 604 18.23 13.24 -33.96
CA SER A 604 17.13 14.18 -33.79
C SER A 604 17.57 15.62 -34.06
N SER A 605 16.71 16.39 -34.69
CA SER A 605 16.86 17.84 -34.83
C SER A 605 16.31 18.60 -33.63
N ALA A 606 15.57 17.90 -32.73
CA ALA A 606 15.03 18.49 -31.53
C ALA A 606 16.15 18.86 -30.56
N SER A 607 15.99 19.96 -29.88
CA SER A 607 16.94 20.44 -28.85
C SER A 607 16.19 20.92 -27.62
N PHE A 608 16.89 20.93 -26.50
CA PHE A 608 16.36 21.53 -25.30
C PHE A 608 16.36 23.04 -25.40
N SER A 609 15.27 23.66 -25.03
CA SER A 609 15.08 25.11 -24.98
C SER A 609 15.00 25.57 -23.54
N CYS A 610 15.53 26.78 -23.26
CA CYS A 610 15.38 27.39 -21.95
C CYS A 610 14.05 28.13 -21.91
N ILE A 611 13.17 27.74 -20.99
CA ILE A 611 11.82 28.27 -20.88
C ILE A 611 11.62 28.88 -19.50
N HIS A 612 10.95 30.07 -19.47
CA HIS A 612 10.48 30.71 -18.25
C HIS A 612 8.97 30.54 -18.11
N TYR A 613 8.53 30.07 -16.97
CA TYR A 613 7.11 29.92 -16.65
C TYR A 613 6.58 31.14 -15.87
N PRO A 614 5.29 31.46 -16.01
CA PRO A 614 4.67 32.50 -15.19
C PRO A 614 4.86 32.25 -13.71
N GLY A 615 5.36 33.24 -12.97
CA GLY A 615 5.62 33.12 -11.53
C GLY A 615 7.00 32.56 -11.14
N ASP A 616 7.81 32.17 -12.10
CA ASP A 616 9.22 31.85 -11.82
C ASP A 616 10.01 33.13 -11.56
N SER A 617 11.11 33.05 -10.82
CA SER A 617 12.04 34.17 -10.68
C SER A 617 12.74 34.46 -12.00
N GLU A 618 13.17 35.71 -12.23
CA GLU A 618 13.90 36.08 -13.45
C GLU A 618 15.20 35.27 -13.66
N SER A 619 15.72 34.66 -12.58
CA SER A 619 16.91 33.83 -12.61
C SER A 619 16.62 32.34 -12.80
N SER A 620 15.37 31.90 -12.74
CA SER A 620 15.03 30.48 -12.93
C SER A 620 14.88 30.15 -14.40
N VAL A 621 15.66 29.18 -14.85
CA VAL A 621 15.64 28.67 -16.21
C VAL A 621 15.28 27.19 -16.16
N ARG A 622 14.32 26.78 -17.00
CA ARG A 622 13.93 25.38 -17.14
C ARG A 622 14.23 24.90 -18.54
N TYR A 623 14.67 23.66 -18.63
CA TYR A 623 14.99 23.00 -19.88
C TYR A 623 13.86 22.07 -20.28
N GLU A 624 13.32 22.22 -21.48
CA GLU A 624 12.38 21.25 -22.04
C GLU A 624 12.50 21.17 -23.56
N ILE A 625 12.09 20.05 -24.11
CA ILE A 625 11.85 19.91 -25.53
C ILE A 625 10.52 20.59 -25.83
N GLU A 626 10.48 21.49 -26.81
CA GLU A 626 9.29 22.27 -27.12
C GLU A 626 8.06 21.36 -27.35
N ASN A 627 7.05 21.54 -26.52
CA ASN A 627 5.78 20.84 -26.65
C ASN A 627 4.62 21.81 -26.44
N PRO A 628 4.05 22.34 -27.51
CA PRO A 628 2.96 23.34 -27.43
C PRO A 628 1.67 22.77 -26.80
N ALA A 629 1.53 21.45 -26.71
CA ALA A 629 0.36 20.82 -26.09
C ALA A 629 0.41 20.80 -24.55
N LYS A 630 1.56 21.09 -23.92
CA LYS A 630 1.64 21.16 -22.45
C LYS A 630 0.95 22.38 -21.89
N LEU A 631 0.16 22.14 -20.87
CA LEU A 631 -0.54 23.20 -20.14
C LEU A 631 0.40 23.80 -19.08
N ASN A 632 0.66 25.08 -19.20
CA ASN A 632 1.34 25.83 -18.16
C ASN A 632 0.36 26.14 -17.01
N PRO A 633 0.82 26.27 -15.77
CA PRO A 633 -0.04 26.70 -14.69
C PRO A 633 -0.53 28.14 -14.93
N ASP A 634 -1.83 28.36 -14.85
CA ASP A 634 -2.38 29.71 -14.86
C ASP A 634 -2.26 30.32 -13.46
N ILE A 635 -1.14 30.99 -13.22
CA ILE A 635 -0.84 31.59 -11.91
C ILE A 635 -1.82 32.71 -11.55
N THR A 636 -2.51 33.30 -12.53
CA THR A 636 -3.47 34.38 -12.27
C THR A 636 -4.67 33.94 -11.45
N VAL A 637 -5.04 32.65 -11.49
CA VAL A 637 -6.09 32.10 -10.63
C VAL A 637 -5.74 32.18 -9.15
N LEU A 638 -4.45 32.26 -8.79
CA LEU A 638 -4.00 32.39 -7.40
C LEU A 638 -4.25 33.78 -6.82
N GLU A 639 -4.50 34.80 -7.64
CA GLU A 639 -4.82 36.16 -7.18
C GLU A 639 -6.11 36.20 -6.35
N GLY A 640 -7.03 35.24 -6.58
CA GLY A 640 -8.25 35.05 -5.80
C GLY A 640 -8.07 34.28 -4.50
N SER A 641 -6.86 33.87 -4.15
CA SER A 641 -6.61 33.08 -2.94
C SER A 641 -6.66 33.96 -1.68
N ARG A 642 -7.05 33.32 -0.59
CA ARG A 642 -7.02 33.90 0.75
C ARG A 642 -6.41 32.94 1.76
N GLU A 643 -6.01 33.43 2.91
CA GLU A 643 -5.59 32.60 4.05
C GLU A 643 -6.73 31.70 4.53
N VAL A 644 -6.37 30.49 4.95
CA VAL A 644 -7.31 29.54 5.58
C VAL A 644 -7.68 30.04 6.97
N THR A 645 -8.97 30.08 7.27
CA THR A 645 -9.50 30.50 8.58
C THR A 645 -9.96 29.29 9.40
N ALA A 646 -10.16 29.46 10.70
CA ALA A 646 -10.69 28.41 11.56
C ALA A 646 -12.07 27.88 11.10
N ALA A 647 -12.85 28.69 10.40
CA ALA A 647 -14.14 28.29 9.83
C ALA A 647 -13.98 27.28 8.67
N ASP A 648 -12.91 27.40 7.91
CA ASP A 648 -12.63 26.49 6.79
C ASP A 648 -12.19 25.10 7.28
N LEU A 649 -11.75 25.01 8.54
CA LEU A 649 -11.33 23.76 9.18
C LEU A 649 -12.50 22.91 9.68
N ILE A 650 -13.67 23.54 9.87
CA ILE A 650 -14.85 22.85 10.38
C ILE A 650 -15.66 22.36 9.19
N ARG A 651 -15.74 21.05 9.05
CA ARG A 651 -16.52 20.40 8.01
C ARG A 651 -17.71 19.63 8.60
N LYS A 652 -18.76 19.53 7.79
CA LYS A 652 -19.92 18.70 8.14
C LYS A 652 -19.48 17.24 8.17
N GLY A 653 -19.57 16.61 9.34
CA GLY A 653 -19.23 15.21 9.49
C GLY A 653 -20.39 14.26 9.20
N THR A 654 -20.17 12.99 9.54
CA THR A 654 -21.12 11.91 9.33
C THR A 654 -21.67 11.41 10.66
N PHE A 655 -22.99 11.23 10.75
CA PHE A 655 -23.67 10.51 11.82
C PHE A 655 -23.70 9.02 11.48
N VAL A 656 -23.23 8.19 12.40
CA VAL A 656 -23.27 6.73 12.29
C VAL A 656 -24.29 6.21 13.29
N PRO A 657 -25.31 5.42 12.90
CA PRO A 657 -26.36 4.95 13.80
C PRO A 657 -25.88 3.78 14.66
N VAL A 658 -24.67 3.90 15.21
CA VAL A 658 -24.03 2.96 16.12
C VAL A 658 -23.29 3.78 17.17
N SER A 659 -23.50 3.45 18.42
CA SER A 659 -22.68 3.97 19.49
C SER A 659 -21.35 3.22 19.52
N LEU A 660 -20.26 3.95 19.59
CA LEU A 660 -18.92 3.41 19.81
C LEU A 660 -18.54 3.38 21.30
N VAL A 661 -19.47 3.77 22.15
CA VAL A 661 -19.33 3.62 23.58
C VAL A 661 -19.47 2.15 23.95
N THR A 662 -18.45 1.61 24.58
CA THR A 662 -18.49 0.27 25.17
C THR A 662 -18.57 0.40 26.68
N GLY A 663 -19.47 -0.34 27.32
CA GLY A 663 -19.54 -0.37 28.78
C GLY A 663 -18.22 -0.85 29.37
N LYS A 664 -17.64 -0.09 30.28
CA LYS A 664 -16.38 -0.43 30.97
C LYS A 664 -16.69 -1.01 32.32
N THR A 665 -16.33 -2.27 32.53
CA THR A 665 -16.43 -2.92 33.87
C THR A 665 -15.07 -3.43 34.32
N PRO A 666 -14.69 -3.23 35.57
CA PRO A 666 -13.50 -3.85 36.13
C PRO A 666 -13.67 -5.38 36.19
N ASP A 667 -12.69 -6.11 35.65
CA ASP A 667 -12.55 -7.54 35.91
C ASP A 667 -11.84 -7.74 37.25
N GLU A 668 -12.55 -8.29 38.19
CA GLU A 668 -12.04 -8.50 39.54
C GLU A 668 -10.86 -9.49 39.61
N ARG A 669 -10.80 -10.46 38.67
CA ARG A 669 -9.76 -11.47 38.63
C ARG A 669 -8.42 -10.94 38.12
N ASN A 670 -8.46 -10.03 37.13
CA ASN A 670 -7.25 -9.60 36.43
C ASN A 670 -6.94 -8.11 36.66
N ASN A 671 -7.70 -7.39 37.48
CA ASN A 671 -7.63 -5.93 37.60
C ASN A 671 -7.64 -5.23 36.25
N ALA A 672 -8.35 -5.78 35.27
CA ALA A 672 -8.48 -5.27 33.91
C ALA A 672 -9.84 -4.58 33.71
N LEU A 673 -9.90 -3.63 32.80
CA LEU A 673 -11.17 -3.14 32.30
C LEU A 673 -11.61 -4.02 31.15
N ILE A 674 -12.79 -4.60 31.26
CA ILE A 674 -13.41 -5.39 30.19
C ILE A 674 -14.50 -4.56 29.54
N ASP A 675 -14.59 -4.62 28.22
CA ASP A 675 -15.74 -4.10 27.47
C ASP A 675 -16.93 -5.03 27.67
N SER A 676 -17.87 -4.60 28.49
CA SER A 676 -18.97 -5.46 28.95
C SER A 676 -20.20 -5.46 28.05
N SER A 677 -20.46 -4.38 27.33
CA SER A 677 -21.64 -4.26 26.47
C SER A 677 -21.48 -3.16 25.43
N MET A 678 -22.03 -3.37 24.23
CA MET A 678 -22.19 -2.34 23.22
C MET A 678 -23.49 -1.59 23.45
N LEU A 679 -23.44 -0.28 23.43
CA LEU A 679 -24.60 0.56 23.56
C LEU A 679 -25.28 0.77 22.19
N LEU A 680 -26.60 0.72 22.14
CA LEU A 680 -27.36 1.14 20.97
C LEU A 680 -27.45 2.67 20.96
N GLY A 681 -27.03 3.30 19.85
CA GLY A 681 -27.04 4.74 19.78
C GLY A 681 -26.47 5.29 18.49
N ALA A 682 -25.82 6.43 18.58
CA ALA A 682 -25.23 7.08 17.41
C ALA A 682 -23.88 7.71 17.74
N SER A 683 -23.09 7.86 16.71
CA SER A 683 -21.81 8.57 16.73
C SER A 683 -21.80 9.66 15.67
N TYR A 684 -21.19 10.77 15.96
CA TYR A 684 -20.86 11.82 14.99
C TYR A 684 -19.34 11.85 14.82
N ILE A 685 -18.88 11.75 13.59
CA ILE A 685 -17.46 11.71 13.22
C ILE A 685 -17.19 12.84 12.24
N SER A 686 -16.15 13.61 12.48
CA SER A 686 -15.67 14.62 11.55
C SER A 686 -14.16 14.83 11.66
N ALA A 687 -13.61 15.56 10.72
CA ALA A 687 -12.20 15.91 10.64
C ALA A 687 -12.02 17.29 9.97
N SER A 688 -10.80 17.81 9.97
CA SER A 688 -10.40 18.91 9.10
C SER A 688 -10.35 18.46 7.62
N PRO A 689 -10.32 19.38 6.64
CA PRO A 689 -10.19 19.02 5.22
C PRO A 689 -8.99 18.14 4.87
N TRP A 690 -7.94 18.17 5.68
CA TRP A 690 -6.74 17.33 5.56
C TRP A 690 -6.74 16.15 6.54
N THR A 691 -7.93 15.71 6.98
CA THR A 691 -8.21 14.50 7.75
C THR A 691 -7.76 14.49 9.22
N TYR A 692 -7.01 15.45 9.69
CA TYR A 692 -6.56 15.54 11.09
C TYR A 692 -6.73 16.93 11.68
N PRO A 693 -7.05 17.01 12.95
CA PRO A 693 -7.44 15.92 13.83
C PRO A 693 -8.82 15.34 13.51
N LEU A 694 -8.94 14.03 13.70
CA LEU A 694 -10.22 13.32 13.64
C LEU A 694 -10.88 13.43 15.02
N TYR A 695 -12.13 13.87 15.09
CA TYR A 695 -12.88 13.91 16.32
C TYR A 695 -14.21 13.17 16.20
N MET A 696 -14.60 12.57 17.33
CA MET A 696 -15.80 11.77 17.41
C MET A 696 -16.55 12.03 18.70
N ILE A 697 -17.86 12.16 18.57
CA ILE A 697 -18.79 12.22 19.70
C ILE A 697 -19.76 11.06 19.54
N SER A 698 -19.91 10.26 20.58
CA SER A 698 -20.77 9.09 20.55
C SER A 698 -21.67 9.04 21.79
N GLY A 699 -22.88 8.55 21.62
CA GLY A 699 -23.78 8.32 22.73
C GLY A 699 -24.68 7.12 22.46
N GLY A 700 -25.05 6.42 23.52
CA GLY A 700 -25.88 5.23 23.38
C GLY A 700 -26.51 4.76 24.70
N TYR A 701 -27.39 3.77 24.58
CA TYR A 701 -28.13 3.15 25.65
C TYR A 701 -28.08 1.62 25.53
N SER A 702 -27.83 0.95 26.66
CA SER A 702 -27.89 -0.50 26.74
C SER A 702 -29.21 -0.98 27.27
N LEU A 703 -29.99 -1.69 26.45
CA LEU A 703 -31.24 -2.33 26.85
C LEU A 703 -31.06 -3.47 27.83
N LEU A 704 -29.86 -4.05 27.88
CA LEU A 704 -29.57 -5.19 28.75
C LEU A 704 -29.27 -4.76 30.18
N ASN A 705 -28.56 -3.64 30.33
CA ASN A 705 -28.06 -3.16 31.62
C ASN A 705 -28.72 -1.86 32.07
N ASN A 706 -29.67 -1.33 31.27
CA ASN A 706 -30.29 -0.02 31.51
C ASN A 706 -29.29 1.13 31.68
N ASN A 707 -28.12 1.05 31.02
CA ASN A 707 -27.07 2.06 31.07
C ASN A 707 -27.15 2.97 29.87
N PHE A 708 -26.88 4.25 30.05
CA PHE A 708 -26.59 5.20 28.99
C PHE A 708 -25.15 5.67 29.12
N GLY A 709 -24.52 5.97 27.98
CA GLY A 709 -23.14 6.42 27.94
C GLY A 709 -22.87 7.43 26.85
N GLY A 710 -21.87 8.26 27.08
CA GLY A 710 -21.36 9.20 26.09
C GLY A 710 -19.83 9.14 26.03
N MET A 711 -19.28 9.37 24.85
CA MET A 711 -17.85 9.36 24.60
C MET A 711 -17.47 10.53 23.69
N PHE A 712 -16.32 11.10 23.98
CA PHE A 712 -15.59 11.98 23.06
C PHE A 712 -14.22 11.38 22.79
N SER A 713 -13.81 11.36 21.54
CA SER A 713 -12.48 10.94 21.12
C SER A 713 -11.89 11.95 20.14
N LEU A 714 -10.60 12.23 20.32
CA LEU A 714 -9.78 13.06 19.45
C LEU A 714 -8.53 12.28 19.08
N ASN A 715 -8.28 12.12 17.78
CA ASN A 715 -7.09 11.46 17.27
C ASN A 715 -6.35 12.39 16.32
N GLY A 716 -5.04 12.42 16.41
CA GLY A 716 -4.22 13.28 15.58
C GLY A 716 -2.77 12.83 15.55
N SER A 717 -1.98 13.54 14.75
CA SER A 717 -0.52 13.39 14.71
C SER A 717 0.17 14.73 14.92
N THR A 718 1.45 14.68 15.30
CA THR A 718 2.27 15.89 15.40
C THR A 718 2.61 16.43 14.02
N ASP A 719 3.04 17.68 13.94
CA ASP A 719 3.40 18.36 12.68
C ASP A 719 4.43 17.61 11.85
N THR A 720 5.28 16.81 12.48
CA THR A 720 6.29 16.00 11.81
C THR A 720 5.81 14.57 11.52
N ASN A 721 4.57 14.23 11.84
CA ASN A 721 4.05 12.86 11.86
C ASN A 721 4.88 11.86 12.71
N ALA A 722 5.78 12.37 13.56
CA ALA A 722 6.63 11.54 14.39
C ALA A 722 5.85 10.78 15.46
N PHE A 723 4.78 11.42 15.98
CA PHE A 723 3.94 10.84 17.02
C PHE A 723 2.46 10.97 16.68
N ASN A 724 1.73 9.87 16.85
CA ASN A 724 0.28 9.89 16.90
C ASN A 724 -0.18 10.02 18.34
N TYR A 725 -1.24 10.77 18.55
CA TYR A 725 -1.89 10.88 19.86
C TYR A 725 -3.37 10.54 19.76
N SER A 726 -3.90 10.00 20.83
CA SER A 726 -5.33 9.75 21.02
C SER A 726 -5.77 10.21 22.39
N ILE A 727 -6.88 10.92 22.45
CA ILE A 727 -7.52 11.34 23.70
C ILE A 727 -8.94 10.80 23.65
N THR A 728 -9.30 9.97 24.61
CA THR A 728 -10.65 9.43 24.72
C THR A 728 -11.19 9.70 26.12
N THR A 729 -12.40 10.19 26.17
CA THR A 729 -13.14 10.36 27.44
C THR A 729 -14.51 9.75 27.30
N GLN A 730 -14.95 9.03 28.30
CA GLN A 730 -16.25 8.36 28.34
C GLN A 730 -16.88 8.50 29.73
N ALA A 731 -18.18 8.61 29.78
CA ALA A 731 -18.94 8.55 31.01
C ALA A 731 -20.18 7.70 30.84
N GLU A 732 -20.54 6.96 31.87
CA GLU A 732 -21.72 6.10 31.90
C GLU A 732 -22.56 6.35 33.13
N GLY A 733 -23.87 6.19 32.97
CA GLY A 733 -24.83 6.29 34.03
C GLY A 733 -26.00 5.35 33.79
N ASP A 734 -26.92 5.28 34.78
CA ASP A 734 -28.20 4.62 34.68
C ASP A 734 -29.31 5.49 35.30
N ASN A 735 -30.48 4.91 35.48
CA ASN A 735 -31.60 5.63 36.08
C ASN A 735 -31.36 6.08 37.51
N ASP A 736 -30.40 5.48 38.24
CA ASP A 736 -30.00 5.80 39.60
C ASP A 736 -28.85 6.84 39.64
N GLY A 737 -28.33 7.26 38.49
CA GLY A 737 -27.33 8.30 38.32
C GLY A 737 -26.02 7.87 37.68
N PHE A 738 -24.96 8.57 38.03
CA PHE A 738 -23.61 8.33 37.50
C PHE A 738 -23.04 6.99 37.99
N LYS A 739 -22.48 6.19 37.02
CA LYS A 739 -21.84 4.90 37.30
C LYS A 739 -20.32 4.98 37.23
N ASN A 740 -19.81 5.43 36.13
CA ASN A 740 -18.36 5.47 35.89
C ASN A 740 -17.97 6.54 34.87
N ALA A 741 -16.70 6.90 34.91
CA ALA A 741 -16.03 7.64 33.85
C ALA A 741 -14.69 6.99 33.52
N PHE A 742 -14.29 7.13 32.29
CA PHE A 742 -13.02 6.64 31.76
C PHE A 742 -12.35 7.74 30.92
N GLY A 743 -11.06 7.90 31.12
CA GLY A 743 -10.23 8.81 30.36
C GLY A 743 -8.96 8.08 29.91
N GLU A 744 -8.56 8.26 28.67
CA GLU A 744 -7.35 7.67 28.10
C GLU A 744 -6.60 8.69 27.27
N LEU A 745 -5.29 8.74 27.47
CA LEU A 745 -4.33 9.43 26.62
C LEU A 745 -3.35 8.41 26.07
N GLY A 746 -3.38 8.22 24.76
CA GLY A 746 -2.44 7.37 24.05
C GLY A 746 -1.44 8.19 23.25
N VAL A 747 -0.21 7.74 23.19
CA VAL A 747 0.83 8.25 22.28
C VAL A 747 1.53 7.06 21.65
N SER A 748 1.74 7.11 20.34
CA SER A 748 2.48 6.07 19.63
C SER A 748 3.38 6.66 18.57
N SER A 749 4.44 5.95 18.26
CA SER A 749 5.37 6.28 17.18
C SER A 749 5.90 5.01 16.54
N SER A 750 6.18 5.09 15.25
CA SER A 750 6.88 4.06 14.49
C SER A 750 8.02 4.74 13.74
N LEU A 751 9.24 4.40 14.10
CA LEU A 751 10.44 5.01 13.54
C LEU A 751 11.21 3.93 12.76
N PRO A 752 11.31 4.06 11.44
CA PRO A 752 12.20 3.21 10.65
C PRO A 752 13.66 3.54 10.98
N ILE A 753 14.48 2.53 11.10
CA ILE A 753 15.91 2.64 11.41
C ILE A 753 16.70 1.97 10.30
N GLY A 754 17.45 2.77 9.54
CA GLY A 754 18.41 2.28 8.54
C GLY A 754 17.80 1.42 7.42
N GLY A 755 16.52 1.62 7.08
CA GLY A 755 15.83 0.90 6.00
C GLY A 755 15.52 -0.58 6.27
N LEU A 756 16.19 -1.17 7.28
CA LEU A 756 16.09 -2.59 7.61
C LEU A 756 15.19 -2.88 8.80
N PHE A 757 15.04 -1.93 9.69
CA PHE A 757 14.40 -2.13 10.98
C PHE A 757 13.34 -1.07 11.26
N ASN A 758 12.26 -1.50 11.91
CA ASN A 758 11.27 -0.61 12.48
C ASN A 758 11.36 -0.66 14.00
N PHE A 759 11.48 0.51 14.61
CA PHE A 759 11.32 0.69 16.05
C PHE A 759 9.93 1.28 16.30
N THR A 760 9.12 0.57 17.08
CA THR A 760 7.79 1.04 17.48
C THR A 760 7.79 1.31 18.97
N MET A 761 7.14 2.39 19.39
CA MET A 761 6.87 2.67 20.78
C MET A 761 5.44 3.14 20.97
N SER A 762 4.84 2.76 22.07
CA SER A 762 3.54 3.29 22.48
C SER A 762 3.48 3.46 23.99
N GLY A 763 2.69 4.42 24.42
CA GLY A 763 2.39 4.64 25.82
C GLY A 763 0.95 5.05 25.97
N ASN A 764 0.23 4.42 26.89
CA ASN A 764 -1.13 4.80 27.24
C ASN A 764 -1.22 5.06 28.73
N LEU A 765 -1.85 6.16 29.07
CA LEU A 765 -2.29 6.49 30.43
C LEU A 765 -3.81 6.48 30.43
N SER A 766 -4.41 5.57 31.15
CA SER A 766 -5.85 5.55 31.32
C SER A 766 -6.24 5.66 32.81
N VAL A 767 -7.37 6.28 33.07
CA VAL A 767 -7.94 6.44 34.40
C VAL A 767 -9.41 6.06 34.33
N TYR A 768 -9.76 5.05 35.08
CA TYR A 768 -11.16 4.70 35.34
C TYR A 768 -11.58 5.23 36.71
N TYR A 769 -12.76 5.82 36.78
CA TYR A 769 -13.42 6.23 38.00
C TYR A 769 -14.81 5.59 38.07
N GLY A 770 -15.06 4.80 39.10
CA GLY A 770 -16.34 4.10 39.24
C GLY A 770 -16.36 3.16 40.42
N ARG A 771 -17.41 2.35 40.52
CA ARG A 771 -17.50 1.36 41.58
C ARG A 771 -16.47 0.26 41.34
N LEU A 772 -15.57 0.11 42.30
CA LEU A 772 -14.55 -0.92 42.33
C LEU A 772 -14.94 -1.96 43.37
N ASN A 773 -15.25 -3.16 42.94
CA ASN A 773 -15.37 -4.31 43.84
C ASN A 773 -13.96 -4.91 44.00
N LEU A 774 -13.15 -4.29 44.84
CA LEU A 774 -11.86 -4.87 45.19
C LEU A 774 -12.10 -5.98 46.21
N ILE A 775 -11.86 -7.21 45.89
CA ILE A 775 -11.76 -8.29 46.83
C ILE A 775 -10.55 -7.98 47.72
N PRO A 776 -10.71 -7.85 49.05
CA PRO A 776 -9.56 -7.71 49.92
C PRO A 776 -8.76 -9.02 49.80
N VAL A 777 -7.52 -8.95 49.36
CA VAL A 777 -6.58 -10.05 49.57
C VAL A 777 -6.50 -10.26 51.06
N GLY A 778 -7.08 -11.34 51.54
CA GLY A 778 -7.18 -11.61 52.97
C GLY A 778 -5.79 -11.53 53.59
N ASP A 779 -5.66 -10.58 54.56
CA ASP A 779 -4.55 -10.58 55.49
C ASP A 779 -4.63 -11.91 56.23
N GLY A 780 -3.70 -12.82 55.98
CA GLY A 780 -3.64 -14.12 56.59
C GLY A 780 -3.33 -14.05 58.08
N SER A 781 -4.28 -13.57 58.89
CA SER A 781 -4.28 -13.79 60.31
C SER A 781 -5.33 -14.84 60.63
N ASN A 782 -4.96 -16.12 60.52
CA ASN A 782 -5.66 -17.19 61.15
C ASN A 782 -5.52 -17.06 62.65
N THR A 783 -6.57 -16.62 63.33
CA THR A 783 -6.78 -17.04 64.72
C THR A 783 -7.67 -18.26 64.66
N GLY A 784 -7.08 -19.42 65.06
CA GLY A 784 -7.79 -20.63 65.21
C GLY A 784 -8.90 -20.57 66.23
N ASP A 785 -9.96 -21.32 65.95
CA ASP A 785 -10.72 -21.98 67.01
C ASP A 785 -11.22 -23.31 66.50
N GLU A 786 -10.73 -24.34 67.19
CA GLU A 786 -11.20 -25.74 67.05
C GLU A 786 -12.55 -25.91 67.72
N SER A 787 -13.54 -26.43 67.06
CA SER A 787 -14.53 -27.30 67.67
C SER A 787 -15.17 -28.21 66.64
N GLY A 788 -14.98 -29.46 66.86
CA GLY A 788 -15.42 -30.55 65.99
C GLY A 788 -16.92 -30.80 66.02
N ALA A 789 -17.41 -31.31 64.93
CA ALA A 789 -18.54 -32.22 64.85
C ALA A 789 -18.50 -32.98 63.52
N ALA A 790 -18.75 -34.23 63.56
CA ALA A 790 -18.65 -35.24 62.51
C ALA A 790 -19.84 -35.18 61.52
N PRO A 791 -19.78 -35.95 60.43
CA PRO A 791 -20.52 -35.71 59.21
C PRO A 791 -21.93 -36.28 59.20
N ASP A 792 -22.83 -35.67 58.55
CA ASP A 792 -24.06 -36.28 58.05
C ASP A 792 -24.15 -36.20 56.53
N GLU A 793 -24.48 -37.34 55.94
CA GLU A 793 -24.69 -37.64 54.54
C GLU A 793 -25.94 -36.92 54.01
N ASP A 794 -25.98 -36.78 52.67
CA ASP A 794 -27.11 -36.40 51.82
C ASP A 794 -27.35 -34.94 51.60
N VAL A 795 -26.73 -34.39 50.56
CA VAL A 795 -27.34 -33.29 49.80
C VAL A 795 -27.09 -33.47 48.32
N GLU A 796 -28.22 -33.56 47.60
CA GLU A 796 -28.38 -33.68 46.18
C GLU A 796 -27.58 -32.60 45.37
N ASP A 797 -27.05 -33.07 44.29
CA ASP A 797 -26.41 -32.35 43.19
C ASP A 797 -27.42 -31.37 42.53
N THR A 798 -27.42 -30.10 42.94
CA THR A 798 -28.05 -29.01 42.19
C THR A 798 -26.98 -28.04 41.70
N THR A 799 -26.51 -28.26 40.48
CA THR A 799 -25.74 -27.30 39.72
C THR A 799 -26.56 -26.06 39.40
N THR A 800 -26.68 -25.14 40.35
CA THR A 800 -27.05 -23.76 40.07
C THR A 800 -25.76 -22.97 39.81
N PRO A 801 -25.68 -22.18 38.70
CA PRO A 801 -24.54 -21.29 38.53
C PRO A 801 -24.56 -20.29 39.69
N VAL A 802 -23.50 -20.28 40.46
CA VAL A 802 -23.28 -19.30 41.53
C VAL A 802 -23.15 -17.93 40.85
N THR A 803 -24.21 -17.17 40.89
CA THR A 803 -24.14 -15.74 40.58
C THR A 803 -23.27 -15.12 41.65
N PRO A 804 -22.20 -14.39 41.32
CA PRO A 804 -21.40 -13.71 42.37
C PRO A 804 -22.29 -12.76 43.13
N ALA A 805 -22.40 -12.96 44.44
CA ALA A 805 -23.14 -12.07 45.28
C ALA A 805 -22.47 -10.69 45.25
N LEU A 806 -23.20 -9.68 44.81
CA LEU A 806 -22.83 -8.28 44.97
C LEU A 806 -22.55 -8.02 46.43
N LEU A 807 -21.30 -7.79 46.77
CA LEU A 807 -20.91 -7.31 48.08
C LEU A 807 -21.48 -5.89 48.23
N GLU A 808 -22.47 -5.71 49.11
CA GLU A 808 -22.95 -4.40 49.55
C GLU A 808 -21.75 -3.68 50.21
N GLY A 809 -21.21 -2.67 49.52
CA GLY A 809 -20.17 -1.83 50.07
C GLY A 809 -19.07 -1.32 49.14
N GLY A 810 -19.14 -1.63 47.82
CA GLY A 810 -18.17 -1.10 46.88
C GLY A 810 -18.20 0.45 46.79
N GLY A 811 -17.18 1.12 47.28
CA GLY A 811 -17.03 2.57 47.14
C GLY A 811 -16.57 2.99 45.75
N LEU A 812 -16.86 4.24 45.39
CA LEU A 812 -16.28 4.87 44.21
C LEU A 812 -14.76 4.97 44.39
N GLY A 813 -14.01 4.57 43.34
CA GLY A 813 -12.56 4.60 43.41
C GLY A 813 -11.93 4.87 42.03
N PHE A 814 -10.65 5.19 42.06
CA PHE A 814 -9.84 5.42 40.85
C PHE A 814 -8.99 4.18 40.53
N LEU A 815 -8.97 3.79 39.27
CA LEU A 815 -8.08 2.76 38.76
C LEU A 815 -7.20 3.36 37.63
N PRO A 816 -6.05 3.94 37.96
CA PRO A 816 -5.10 4.38 36.94
C PRO A 816 -4.38 3.17 36.34
N THR A 817 -4.21 3.17 35.02
CA THR A 817 -3.43 2.18 34.30
C THR A 817 -2.40 2.89 33.45
N ILE A 818 -1.17 2.45 33.54
CA ILE A 818 -0.08 2.89 32.64
C ILE A 818 0.34 1.67 31.83
N SER A 819 0.33 1.79 30.54
CA SER A 819 0.95 0.81 29.66
C SER A 819 1.96 1.47 28.76
N ALA A 820 3.06 0.78 28.51
CA ALA A 820 4.07 1.20 27.55
C ALA A 820 4.56 -0.02 26.78
N SER A 821 4.86 0.16 25.51
CA SER A 821 5.53 -0.85 24.73
C SER A 821 6.65 -0.27 23.89
N ALA A 822 7.68 -1.06 23.68
CA ALA A 822 8.76 -0.76 22.74
C ALA A 822 9.02 -2.02 21.92
N GLY A 823 9.07 -1.90 20.62
CA GLY A 823 9.25 -3.01 19.70
C GLY A 823 10.35 -2.71 18.69
N PHE A 824 11.03 -3.77 18.28
CA PHE A 824 12.05 -3.72 17.26
C PHE A 824 11.80 -4.88 16.29
N SER A 825 11.72 -4.58 14.99
CA SER A 825 11.42 -5.59 13.99
C SER A 825 12.10 -5.29 12.66
N ASN A 826 12.47 -6.34 11.94
CA ASN A 826 12.87 -6.25 10.55
C ASN A 826 11.93 -7.06 9.63
N LEU A 827 10.67 -7.11 9.99
CA LEU A 827 9.68 -7.80 9.18
C LEU A 827 9.51 -7.10 7.83
N HIS A 828 9.75 -7.80 6.76
CA HIS A 828 9.52 -7.35 5.40
C HIS A 828 8.53 -8.28 4.69
N SER A 829 7.69 -7.70 3.84
CA SER A 829 6.71 -8.48 3.09
C SER A 829 7.41 -9.42 2.13
N ASN A 830 6.93 -10.66 2.07
CA ASN A 830 7.39 -11.59 1.07
C ASN A 830 6.94 -11.14 -0.32
N ASN A 831 7.89 -10.92 -1.21
CA ASN A 831 7.66 -10.41 -2.56
C ASN A 831 6.87 -11.33 -3.49
N SER A 832 6.60 -12.56 -3.09
CA SER A 832 5.66 -13.43 -3.80
C SER A 832 4.19 -13.05 -3.61
N GLY A 833 3.90 -12.04 -2.80
CA GLY A 833 2.55 -11.52 -2.59
C GLY A 833 1.61 -12.42 -1.80
N THR A 834 2.10 -13.55 -1.28
CA THR A 834 1.23 -14.58 -0.73
C THR A 834 1.34 -14.79 0.76
N TYR A 835 2.40 -14.33 1.38
CA TYR A 835 2.62 -14.52 2.81
C TYR A 835 3.32 -13.38 3.49
N GLU A 836 2.99 -13.41 4.73
CA GLU A 836 3.41 -12.60 5.83
C GLU A 836 4.91 -12.38 5.89
N ASN A 837 5.23 -11.33 6.54
CA ASN A 837 6.53 -10.78 6.78
C ASN A 837 7.54 -11.83 7.22
N ALA A 838 8.60 -11.99 6.47
CA ALA A 838 9.79 -12.73 6.89
C ALA A 838 10.65 -11.83 7.77
N GLY A 839 11.38 -12.41 8.72
CA GLY A 839 12.28 -11.69 9.59
C GLY A 839 12.05 -11.95 11.07
N PHE A 840 12.40 -11.01 11.91
CA PHE A 840 12.19 -11.12 13.35
C PHE A 840 11.45 -9.92 13.93
N LYS A 841 10.80 -10.16 15.07
CA LYS A 841 10.18 -9.13 15.90
C LYS A 841 10.56 -9.37 17.35
N LEU A 842 10.95 -8.30 18.04
CA LEU A 842 11.16 -8.29 19.48
C LEU A 842 10.32 -7.15 20.05
N GLN A 843 9.55 -7.43 21.12
CA GLN A 843 8.67 -6.45 21.75
C GLN A 843 8.75 -6.56 23.26
N LEU A 844 9.05 -5.46 23.90
CA LEU A 844 8.92 -5.28 25.35
C LEU A 844 7.59 -4.57 25.65
N GLN A 845 6.84 -5.11 26.59
CA GLN A 845 5.59 -4.53 27.05
C GLN A 845 5.65 -4.34 28.57
N TYR A 846 5.18 -3.20 29.03
CA TYR A 846 5.03 -2.89 30.44
C TYR A 846 3.61 -2.45 30.74
N ILE A 847 3.00 -3.03 31.78
CA ILE A 847 1.66 -2.65 32.24
C ILE A 847 1.71 -2.50 33.74
N ARG A 848 1.24 -1.35 34.26
CA ARG A 848 1.09 -1.09 35.67
C ARG A 848 -0.31 -0.62 36.00
N LYS A 849 -0.90 -1.29 36.97
CA LYS A 849 -2.20 -0.97 37.58
C LYS A 849 -2.01 -0.97 39.10
N PRO A 850 -2.94 -0.45 39.90
CA PRO A 850 -2.88 -0.60 41.34
C PRO A 850 -2.77 -2.08 41.74
N LYS A 851 -1.76 -2.42 42.50
CA LYS A 851 -1.44 -3.81 42.93
C LYS A 851 -1.12 -4.83 41.84
N PHE A 852 -0.84 -4.38 40.65
CA PHE A 852 -0.47 -5.25 39.52
C PHE A 852 0.61 -4.60 38.66
N GLU A 853 1.67 -5.32 38.38
CA GLU A 853 2.74 -4.91 37.48
C GLU A 853 3.17 -6.11 36.65
N ASN A 854 3.25 -5.92 35.34
CA ASN A 854 3.70 -6.94 34.42
C ASN A 854 4.70 -6.38 33.43
N VAL A 855 5.78 -7.12 33.22
CA VAL A 855 6.74 -6.90 32.15
C VAL A 855 6.73 -8.14 31.26
N GLY A 856 6.42 -7.98 30.00
CA GLY A 856 6.44 -9.05 29.00
C GLY A 856 7.48 -8.75 27.93
N LEU A 857 8.30 -9.74 27.60
CA LEU A 857 9.22 -9.72 26.47
C LEU A 857 8.78 -10.78 25.47
N TYR A 858 8.43 -10.35 24.28
CA TYR A 858 7.96 -11.21 23.19
C TYR A 858 8.99 -11.22 22.07
N GLY A 859 9.27 -12.37 21.51
CA GLY A 859 10.14 -12.53 20.37
C GLY A 859 9.55 -13.51 19.36
N SER A 860 9.68 -13.21 18.08
CA SER A 860 9.36 -14.15 17.02
C SER A 860 10.36 -14.04 15.86
N VAL A 861 10.60 -15.17 15.19
CA VAL A 861 11.38 -15.27 13.97
C VAL A 861 10.57 -16.04 12.96
N THR A 862 10.34 -15.45 11.80
CA THR A 862 9.65 -16.09 10.67
C THR A 862 10.65 -16.39 9.56
N ILE A 863 10.82 -17.65 9.25
CA ILE A 863 11.73 -18.16 8.21
C ILE A 863 10.87 -18.49 6.98
N PRO A 864 11.00 -17.77 5.88
CA PRO A 864 10.29 -18.08 4.64
C PRO A 864 10.93 -19.27 3.93
N ARG A 865 10.21 -19.91 3.05
CA ARG A 865 10.70 -20.94 2.13
C ARG A 865 11.38 -22.17 2.75
N LEU A 866 11.05 -22.52 3.98
CA LEU A 866 11.65 -23.72 4.57
C LEU A 866 11.20 -25.01 3.86
N LEU A 867 10.01 -25.00 3.25
CA LEU A 867 9.46 -26.13 2.52
C LEU A 867 9.32 -25.78 1.04
N PRO A 868 9.93 -26.58 0.13
CA PRO A 868 9.71 -26.39 -1.30
C PRO A 868 8.26 -26.70 -1.66
N VAL A 869 7.59 -25.81 -2.35
CA VAL A 869 6.22 -26.00 -2.82
C VAL A 869 6.23 -26.10 -4.35
N ARG A 870 5.67 -27.15 -4.89
CA ARG A 870 5.45 -27.30 -6.33
C ARG A 870 4.31 -26.40 -6.78
N ASP A 871 4.56 -25.63 -7.85
CA ASP A 871 3.53 -24.88 -8.54
C ASP A 871 2.54 -25.83 -9.21
N ASN A 872 1.26 -25.63 -8.96
CA ASN A 872 0.21 -26.23 -9.73
C ASN A 872 -0.72 -25.11 -10.19
N LYS A 873 -0.44 -24.63 -11.35
CA LYS A 873 -0.99 -23.57 -12.21
C LYS A 873 -2.01 -22.57 -11.66
N ASN A 874 -2.65 -22.74 -10.53
CA ASN A 874 -3.65 -21.79 -9.98
C ASN A 874 -3.96 -21.97 -8.50
N TRP A 875 -3.32 -22.91 -7.79
CA TRP A 875 -3.81 -23.37 -6.51
C TRP A 875 -2.82 -23.18 -5.35
N MET A 876 -1.52 -23.04 -5.62
CA MET A 876 -0.54 -23.12 -4.53
C MET A 876 0.21 -21.82 -4.36
N THR A 877 0.41 -21.50 -3.12
CA THR A 877 1.28 -20.41 -2.72
C THR A 877 2.68 -20.94 -2.47
N TYR A 878 3.63 -20.21 -2.97
CA TYR A 878 5.04 -20.43 -2.72
C TYR A 878 5.38 -20.04 -1.29
N ASN A 879 6.43 -20.66 -0.74
CA ASN A 879 7.06 -20.26 0.51
C ASN A 879 6.18 -20.47 1.76
N LEU A 880 6.10 -21.69 2.20
CA LEU A 880 5.47 -22.01 3.48
C LEU A 880 6.38 -21.59 4.63
N PRO A 881 5.99 -20.59 5.45
CA PRO A 881 6.83 -20.08 6.52
C PRO A 881 6.83 -20.99 7.74
N VAL A 882 7.95 -20.95 8.46
CA VAL A 882 8.07 -21.48 9.82
C VAL A 882 8.27 -20.30 10.76
N THR A 883 7.43 -20.20 11.78
CA THR A 883 7.53 -19.16 12.81
C THR A 883 7.94 -19.79 14.12
N LEU A 884 9.00 -19.28 14.71
CA LEU A 884 9.44 -19.58 16.07
C LEU A 884 9.06 -18.41 16.94
N GLU A 885 8.38 -18.70 18.07
CA GLU A 885 7.90 -17.68 18.99
C GLU A 885 8.38 -17.96 20.40
N SER A 886 8.69 -16.91 21.15
CA SER A 886 8.94 -16.99 22.58
C SER A 886 8.36 -15.78 23.29
N ALA A 887 7.91 -15.96 24.52
CA ALA A 887 7.43 -14.90 25.38
C ALA A 887 7.88 -15.16 26.82
N LEU A 888 8.29 -14.12 27.52
CA LEU A 888 8.68 -14.11 28.92
C LEU A 888 7.80 -13.10 29.65
N PHE A 889 7.17 -13.51 30.74
CA PHE A 889 6.26 -12.69 31.54
C PHE A 889 6.68 -12.68 33.00
N THR A 890 6.34 -11.61 33.75
CA THR A 890 6.65 -11.49 35.17
C THR A 890 5.45 -11.76 36.09
N SER A 891 4.23 -11.75 35.56
CA SER A 891 3.01 -11.80 36.38
C SER A 891 1.97 -12.82 35.95
N GLU A 892 2.25 -13.59 34.89
CA GLU A 892 1.34 -14.64 34.42
C GLU A 892 1.58 -15.98 35.09
N ASP A 893 0.64 -16.93 35.03
CA ASP A 893 0.81 -18.30 35.54
C ASP A 893 1.98 -19.02 34.85
N TYR A 894 2.22 -18.63 33.61
CA TYR A 894 3.35 -19.10 32.82
C TYR A 894 4.29 -17.95 32.54
N PHE A 895 5.51 -18.02 33.02
CA PHE A 895 6.51 -16.97 32.84
C PHE A 895 7.34 -17.15 31.57
N LEU A 896 7.39 -18.35 31.00
CA LEU A 896 8.09 -18.64 29.76
C LEU A 896 7.16 -19.41 28.80
N GLN A 897 7.03 -18.92 27.61
CA GLN A 897 6.35 -19.60 26.52
C GLN A 897 7.32 -19.74 25.35
N ALA A 898 7.39 -20.91 24.74
CA ALA A 898 8.10 -21.12 23.49
C ALA A 898 7.21 -21.93 22.54
N GLY A 899 7.23 -21.56 21.27
CA GLY A 899 6.39 -22.21 20.28
C GLY A 899 7.04 -22.27 18.91
N VAL A 900 6.61 -23.25 18.14
CA VAL A 900 6.90 -23.37 16.71
C VAL A 900 5.59 -23.53 15.95
N SER A 901 5.43 -22.79 14.89
CA SER A 901 4.30 -22.89 13.97
C SER A 901 4.81 -23.18 12.57
N LEU A 902 4.21 -24.16 11.92
CA LEU A 902 4.55 -24.61 10.58
C LEU A 902 3.30 -24.60 9.72
N VAL A 903 3.31 -23.85 8.64
CA VAL A 903 2.24 -23.93 7.63
C VAL A 903 2.50 -25.17 6.78
N LEU A 904 1.59 -26.13 6.85
CA LEU A 904 1.68 -27.41 6.12
C LEU A 904 1.14 -27.29 4.71
N PHE A 905 0.12 -26.46 4.53
CA PHE A 905 -0.55 -26.25 3.26
C PHE A 905 -1.23 -24.89 3.26
N SER A 906 -1.17 -24.22 2.14
CA SER A 906 -1.95 -23.02 1.92
C SER A 906 -2.27 -22.85 0.44
N THR A 907 -3.48 -22.43 0.16
CA THR A 907 -3.94 -22.19 -1.20
C THR A 907 -4.75 -20.90 -1.27
N ASN A 908 -4.50 -20.11 -2.30
CA ASN A 908 -5.35 -18.99 -2.67
C ASN A 908 -6.50 -19.53 -3.52
N ILE A 909 -7.63 -19.75 -2.89
CA ILE A 909 -8.78 -20.30 -3.58
C ILE A 909 -9.36 -19.27 -4.53
N GLN A 910 -9.45 -18.00 -4.10
CA GLN A 910 -10.05 -16.89 -4.85
C GLN A 910 -11.27 -17.31 -5.69
N TYR A 911 -12.06 -18.21 -5.11
CA TYR A 911 -13.14 -18.88 -5.78
C TYR A 911 -14.47 -18.47 -5.18
N ALA A 912 -15.31 -17.87 -5.98
CA ALA A 912 -16.72 -17.77 -5.64
C ALA A 912 -17.36 -19.14 -5.85
N ALA A 913 -17.16 -20.06 -4.91
CA ALA A 913 -17.77 -21.40 -4.95
C ALA A 913 -19.30 -21.37 -4.92
N ILE A 914 -19.84 -20.25 -4.52
CA ILE A 914 -21.27 -19.98 -4.52
C ILE A 914 -21.50 -18.91 -5.57
N LYS A 915 -22.56 -18.98 -6.35
CA LYS A 915 -23.04 -17.94 -7.27
C LYS A 915 -23.40 -16.63 -6.51
N PHE A 916 -22.64 -16.34 -5.48
CA PHE A 916 -22.80 -15.20 -4.60
C PHE A 916 -21.55 -14.32 -4.72
N PRO A 917 -21.58 -13.26 -5.52
CA PRO A 917 -20.41 -12.45 -5.88
C PRO A 917 -19.90 -11.54 -4.77
N TYR A 918 -20.57 -11.52 -3.62
CA TYR A 918 -20.28 -10.61 -2.51
C TYR A 918 -19.39 -11.20 -1.43
N LEU A 919 -19.11 -12.49 -1.52
CA LEU A 919 -18.25 -13.19 -0.60
C LEU A 919 -17.39 -14.16 -1.39
N TYR A 920 -16.11 -14.05 -1.34
CA TYR A 920 -15.24 -15.07 -1.91
C TYR A 920 -14.24 -15.60 -0.87
N PHE A 921 -13.89 -16.84 -1.04
CA PHE A 921 -12.84 -17.46 -0.26
C PHE A 921 -11.51 -16.98 -0.82
N ASN A 922 -10.76 -16.27 0.01
CA ASN A 922 -9.48 -15.73 -0.40
C ASN A 922 -8.37 -16.76 -0.18
N ARG A 923 -8.36 -17.40 0.98
CA ARG A 923 -7.33 -18.36 1.36
C ARG A 923 -7.87 -19.48 2.22
N PHE A 924 -7.33 -20.67 2.00
CA PHE A 924 -7.42 -21.80 2.92
C PHE A 924 -6.01 -22.21 3.32
N SER A 925 -5.77 -22.39 4.60
CA SER A 925 -4.48 -22.87 5.10
C SER A 925 -4.66 -23.94 6.19
N VAL A 926 -3.71 -24.83 6.23
CA VAL A 926 -3.54 -25.82 7.29
C VAL A 926 -2.19 -25.60 7.95
N SER A 927 -2.15 -25.36 9.24
CA SER A 927 -0.92 -25.21 9.99
C SER A 927 -0.90 -26.12 11.21
N ALA A 928 0.28 -26.57 11.56
CA ALA A 928 0.53 -27.28 12.81
C ALA A 928 1.36 -26.37 13.72
N SER A 929 1.03 -26.34 15.00
CA SER A 929 1.82 -25.62 16.00
C SER A 929 2.05 -26.47 17.23
N TYR A 930 3.19 -26.21 17.86
CA TYR A 930 3.52 -26.72 19.18
C TYR A 930 3.92 -25.56 20.07
N VAL A 931 3.31 -25.46 21.23
CA VAL A 931 3.58 -24.42 22.22
C VAL A 931 3.81 -25.07 23.56
N ALA A 932 4.93 -24.77 24.18
CA ALA A 932 5.23 -25.16 25.56
C ALA A 932 5.21 -23.93 26.47
N LYS A 933 4.58 -24.05 27.62
CA LYS A 933 4.49 -23.01 28.64
C LYS A 933 5.03 -23.54 29.96
N ILE A 934 5.91 -22.79 30.59
CA ILE A 934 6.53 -23.09 31.86
C ILE A 934 6.17 -21.98 32.84
N GLY A 935 5.62 -22.33 33.96
CA GLY A 935 5.19 -21.37 34.98
C GLY A 935 5.45 -21.85 36.38
N VAL A 936 4.97 -21.10 37.35
CA VAL A 936 5.08 -21.39 38.76
C VAL A 936 3.68 -21.45 39.36
N ASP A 937 3.45 -22.37 40.29
CA ASP A 937 2.19 -22.51 40.97
C ASP A 937 1.95 -21.31 41.92
N LYS A 938 0.95 -20.47 41.59
CA LYS A 938 0.58 -19.28 42.34
C LYS A 938 0.11 -19.57 43.76
N GLU A 939 -0.51 -20.73 44.00
CA GLU A 939 -0.96 -21.12 45.35
C GLU A 939 0.22 -21.37 46.30
N LYS A 940 1.39 -21.72 45.74
CA LYS A 940 2.61 -21.97 46.50
C LYS A 940 3.54 -20.77 46.64
N THR A 941 3.24 -19.65 45.96
CA THR A 941 4.04 -18.43 45.98
C THR A 941 3.19 -17.23 46.38
N LYS A 942 3.50 -16.60 47.49
CA LYS A 942 2.70 -15.50 48.05
C LYS A 942 2.80 -14.16 47.29
N SER A 943 3.66 -14.02 46.28
CA SER A 943 3.72 -12.81 45.44
C SER A 943 4.69 -13.05 44.24
N TRP A 944 4.17 -12.94 43.02
CA TRP A 944 4.92 -13.03 41.80
C TRP A 944 5.74 -11.80 41.43
N ALA A 945 5.21 -10.64 41.78
CA ALA A 945 5.75 -9.35 41.37
C ALA A 945 7.15 -9.04 41.94
N VAL A 946 7.70 -9.91 42.78
CA VAL A 946 8.95 -9.68 43.51
C VAL A 946 10.03 -10.73 43.23
N LEU A 947 9.75 -11.74 42.38
CA LEU A 947 10.74 -12.75 42.08
C LEU A 947 11.78 -12.23 41.05
N GLN A 948 13.05 -12.25 41.46
CA GLN A 948 14.17 -11.95 40.53
C GLN A 948 14.42 -13.15 39.60
N ALA A 949 15.05 -12.93 38.45
CA ALA A 949 15.37 -13.99 37.47
C ALA A 949 16.09 -15.22 38.06
N LYS A 950 16.89 -15.00 39.10
CA LYS A 950 17.56 -16.09 39.83
C LYS A 950 16.58 -16.98 40.63
N ASP A 951 15.50 -16.39 41.13
CA ASP A 951 14.48 -17.09 41.89
C ASP A 951 13.62 -17.98 40.99
N TYR A 952 13.38 -17.56 39.75
CA TYR A 952 12.76 -18.39 38.72
C TYR A 952 13.62 -19.62 38.36
N LEU A 953 14.94 -19.45 38.23
CA LEU A 953 15.86 -20.55 37.99
C LEU A 953 15.91 -21.55 39.16
N GLU A 954 15.79 -21.07 40.40
CA GLU A 954 15.72 -21.90 41.58
C GLU A 954 14.41 -22.69 41.68
N TYR A 955 13.30 -22.06 41.28
CA TYR A 955 12.00 -22.72 41.14
C TYR A 955 12.02 -23.84 40.11
N LEU A 956 12.62 -23.58 38.93
CA LEU A 956 12.80 -24.59 37.88
C LEU A 956 13.61 -25.81 38.40
N LYS A 957 14.65 -25.56 39.18
CA LYS A 957 15.50 -26.61 39.75
C LYS A 957 14.79 -27.46 40.80
N ASN A 958 13.82 -26.89 41.51
CA ASN A 958 13.14 -27.51 42.64
C ASN A 958 11.81 -28.20 42.28
N GLU A 959 11.54 -28.48 41.02
CA GLU A 959 10.31 -29.12 40.51
C GLU A 959 8.98 -28.46 40.96
N LYS A 960 9.02 -27.16 41.25
CA LYS A 960 7.82 -26.39 41.61
C LYS A 960 7.21 -25.66 40.42
N CYS A 961 7.58 -26.05 39.20
CA CYS A 961 7.07 -25.44 37.97
C CYS A 961 5.82 -26.17 37.48
N ILE A 962 4.93 -25.38 36.91
CA ILE A 962 3.81 -25.87 36.11
C ILE A 962 4.31 -25.97 34.66
N TYR A 963 4.13 -27.12 34.07
CA TYR A 963 4.40 -27.32 32.65
C TYR A 963 3.10 -27.60 31.93
N ASN A 964 2.89 -26.91 30.81
CA ASN A 964 1.76 -27.15 29.94
C ASN A 964 2.26 -27.13 28.49
N ASP A 965 1.90 -28.11 27.72
CA ASP A 965 2.19 -28.12 26.29
C ASP A 965 0.94 -28.38 25.47
N GLU A 966 0.96 -27.82 24.28
CA GLU A 966 -0.16 -27.86 23.35
C GLU A 966 0.34 -28.15 21.92
N ILE A 967 -0.21 -29.16 21.31
CA ILE A 967 -0.07 -29.43 19.88
C ILE A 967 -1.40 -29.05 19.25
N ALA A 968 -1.37 -28.16 18.27
CA ALA A 968 -2.57 -27.75 17.56
C ALA A 968 -2.44 -27.98 16.05
N LEU A 969 -3.54 -28.47 15.46
CA LEU A 969 -3.75 -28.45 14.02
C LEU A 969 -4.83 -27.42 13.73
N ASN A 970 -4.46 -26.40 12.98
CA ASN A 970 -5.32 -25.27 12.67
C ASN A 970 -5.73 -25.30 11.20
N LEU A 971 -7.02 -25.23 10.97
CA LEU A 971 -7.62 -25.02 9.66
C LEU A 971 -8.11 -23.58 9.61
N SER A 972 -7.59 -22.80 8.70
CA SER A 972 -7.93 -21.38 8.57
C SER A 972 -8.56 -21.10 7.21
N PHE A 973 -9.70 -20.42 7.23
CA PHE A 973 -10.37 -19.90 6.05
C PHE A 973 -10.42 -18.38 6.12
N LYS A 974 -9.83 -17.72 5.14
CA LYS A 974 -9.94 -16.27 4.97
C LYS A 974 -11.06 -15.98 3.98
N LEU A 975 -12.07 -15.27 4.46
CA LEU A 975 -13.23 -14.83 3.69
C LEU A 975 -13.14 -13.32 3.47
N THR A 976 -13.22 -12.88 2.23
CA THR A 976 -13.22 -11.45 1.91
C THR A 976 -14.60 -11.08 1.37
N PRO A 977 -15.34 -10.18 2.03
CA PRO A 977 -16.55 -9.64 1.47
C PRO A 977 -16.22 -8.71 0.30
N ASN A 978 -16.89 -8.93 -0.80
CA ASN A 978 -16.74 -8.16 -2.03
C ASN A 978 -17.88 -7.16 -2.18
N ILE A 979 -18.05 -6.30 -1.18
CA ILE A 979 -19.14 -5.34 -1.09
C ILE A 979 -18.55 -3.96 -0.89
N GLY A 980 -18.70 -3.07 -1.88
CA GLY A 980 -18.35 -1.66 -1.81
C GLY A 980 -16.96 -1.38 -1.24
N GLY A 981 -16.86 -0.39 -0.39
CA GLY A 981 -15.60 -0.01 0.25
C GLY A 981 -14.92 -1.10 1.10
N LEU A 982 -15.63 -2.15 1.50
CA LEU A 982 -15.03 -3.29 2.22
C LEU A 982 -14.14 -4.16 1.34
N ALA A 983 -14.41 -4.19 0.05
CA ALA A 983 -13.58 -4.95 -0.89
C ALA A 983 -12.22 -4.24 -1.13
N GLN A 984 -12.19 -2.93 -0.96
CA GLN A 984 -10.96 -2.14 -1.11
C GLN A 984 -10.05 -2.25 0.11
N SER A 985 -10.66 -2.31 1.27
CA SER A 985 -9.93 -2.42 2.50
C SER A 985 -9.64 -3.87 2.76
N ASN A 986 -8.53 -4.38 2.71
CA ASN A 986 -8.14 -5.75 3.06
C ASN A 986 -8.96 -6.40 4.23
N PHE A 987 -10.25 -6.02 4.31
CA PHE A 987 -11.19 -6.55 5.28
C PHE A 987 -11.35 -8.03 5.04
N ALA A 988 -10.95 -8.81 5.99
CA ALA A 988 -11.09 -10.24 5.92
C ALA A 988 -11.64 -10.80 7.22
N VAL A 989 -12.57 -11.72 7.10
CA VAL A 989 -13.00 -12.55 8.21
C VAL A 989 -12.21 -13.84 8.12
N THR A 990 -11.37 -14.11 9.08
CA THR A 990 -10.66 -15.37 9.17
C THR A 990 -11.38 -16.27 10.17
N VAL A 991 -11.83 -17.42 9.70
CA VAL A 991 -12.39 -18.48 10.55
C VAL A 991 -11.32 -19.51 10.78
N VAL A 992 -10.96 -19.74 12.02
CA VAL A 992 -9.97 -20.74 12.42
C VAL A 992 -10.66 -21.84 13.20
N SER A 993 -10.47 -23.07 12.78
CA SER A 993 -10.86 -24.26 13.53
C SER A 993 -9.60 -24.95 14.02
N SER A 994 -9.44 -25.06 15.33
CA SER A 994 -8.26 -25.63 15.98
C SER A 994 -8.61 -26.94 16.68
N PHE A 995 -7.89 -28.00 16.33
CA PHE A 995 -7.89 -29.27 17.06
C PHE A 995 -6.64 -29.27 17.94
N MET A 996 -6.85 -29.28 19.24
CA MET A 996 -5.77 -29.15 20.20
C MET A 996 -5.65 -30.43 21.03
N TYR A 997 -4.41 -30.87 21.19
CA TYR A 997 -4.06 -31.96 22.10
C TYR A 997 -3.02 -31.45 23.08
N ARG A 998 -3.28 -31.67 24.38
CA ARG A 998 -2.38 -31.30 25.45
C ARG A 998 -1.88 -32.55 26.13
N PRO A 999 -0.63 -32.96 25.87
CA PRO A 999 -0.01 -34.05 26.57
C PRO A 999 0.04 -33.85 28.09
N CYS A 1000 0.36 -32.65 28.50
CA CYS A 1000 0.41 -32.21 29.89
C CYS A 1000 -0.53 -31.04 30.13
N PRO A 1001 -1.84 -31.25 30.28
CA PRO A 1001 -2.80 -30.17 30.49
C PRO A 1001 -2.60 -29.52 31.85
N ALA A 1002 -2.81 -28.23 31.94
CA ALA A 1002 -2.91 -27.54 33.22
C ALA A 1002 -4.15 -28.06 34.00
N PRO A 1003 -4.19 -27.91 35.34
CA PRO A 1003 -5.40 -28.20 36.13
C PRO A 1003 -6.62 -27.54 35.49
N GLU A 1004 -7.74 -28.26 35.41
CA GLU A 1004 -9.00 -27.83 34.76
C GLU A 1004 -9.00 -27.85 33.24
N GLN A 1005 -7.89 -28.07 32.57
CA GLN A 1005 -7.85 -28.18 31.10
C GLN A 1005 -8.05 -29.63 30.63
N LYS A 1006 -8.73 -29.76 29.46
CA LYS A 1006 -8.92 -31.08 28.86
C LYS A 1006 -7.73 -31.44 27.96
N ASN A 1007 -7.39 -32.71 27.88
CA ASN A 1007 -6.35 -33.19 26.97
C ASN A 1007 -6.70 -32.93 25.51
N PHE A 1008 -7.98 -33.03 25.14
CA PHE A 1008 -8.47 -32.75 23.80
C PHE A 1008 -9.46 -31.60 23.85
N GLU A 1009 -9.27 -30.67 22.95
CA GLU A 1009 -10.18 -29.54 22.79
C GLU A 1009 -10.34 -29.19 21.30
N PHE A 1010 -11.57 -28.88 20.93
CA PHE A 1010 -11.86 -28.29 19.62
C PHE A 1010 -12.37 -26.85 19.82
N LYS A 1011 -11.72 -25.89 19.15
CA LYS A 1011 -12.13 -24.51 19.16
C LYS A 1011 -12.45 -24.03 17.76
N VAL A 1012 -13.47 -23.23 17.66
CA VAL A 1012 -13.75 -22.44 16.45
C VAL A 1012 -13.74 -20.97 16.86
N GLY A 1013 -12.87 -20.23 16.25
CA GLY A 1013 -12.76 -18.80 16.43
C GLY A 1013 -12.94 -18.08 15.10
N SER A 1014 -13.36 -16.84 15.17
CA SER A 1014 -13.32 -15.92 14.02
C SER A 1014 -12.61 -14.65 14.44
N SER A 1015 -11.73 -14.17 13.56
CA SER A 1015 -11.11 -12.87 13.69
C SER A 1015 -11.48 -12.00 12.50
N ILE A 1016 -11.63 -10.73 12.75
CA ILE A 1016 -11.84 -9.74 11.70
C ILE A 1016 -10.55 -8.92 11.64
N ALA A 1017 -9.88 -9.00 10.51
CA ALA A 1017 -8.73 -8.15 10.24
C ALA A 1017 -9.18 -6.95 9.43
N LEU A 1018 -8.72 -5.79 9.87
CA LEU A 1018 -8.89 -4.49 9.21
C LEU A 1018 -7.47 -3.98 8.94
N TYR A 1019 -7.03 -4.01 7.71
CA TYR A 1019 -5.68 -3.54 7.32
C TYR A 1019 -5.76 -2.21 6.62
#